data_d5b5981bc472fa2fa078cd223181b100
#
_entry.id   d5b5981bc472fa2fa078cd223181b100
#
_cell.length_a   1.000
_cell.length_b   1.000
_cell.length_c   1.000
_cell.angle_alpha   90.00
_cell.angle_beta   90.00
_cell.angle_gamma   90.00
#
_symmetry.space_group_name_H-M   'P 1'
#
loop_
_entity.id
_entity.type
_entity.pdbx_description
1 polymer ?
#
loop_
_entity_poly.entity_id
_entity_poly.type
_entity_poly.pdbx_seq_one_letter_code
_entity_poly.pdbx_strand_id
1 'polypeptide(L)'
;MELKIALAGNPNCGKTTLFNALTGSNQYVGNWPGVTVEKKEGKLKGHKEVVIQDLPGIYSLSPYTLEEVVARSYLVGEKPDAILNIVDGTNIERNLYLTTQLIELGIPVVVAVNMIDLVRKNGDKIDLGRLGEALGCEVVSMSALKGEGGMAAAEKAVALAKSHRAGELPHVFTGSVEHAIAHIEESIAGLVDDRYLRWYAIKVFERDDKVMAQLKLTGELKAHLEAHIADCEKELDDDAESIITNQRYAYINGVVNKAVKKKAAAHSLTTSDKIDRIVTNRILALPIFAVVMFAVYYVAIGTVGDWVTGWTNDVLFGEIVPPAVSGWLEGIGTAPWLQGLIVDGIIAGVGAVLGFVPQMLVLFLMLSILEDVGYMARVAFIMDRIFRKFGLSGKSFIPMLIGSGCGVPGVMASRTIENERDRRMTVMTTCFVPCGAKMPIIGLFAGALFGGSGLVAVSAYFIGVAAIILSGIILKKTKAFAGDPAPFVMELPAYHVPSVGNVLRATWERGWSFIKRAGTIILASSIILWFLQGFGFTEAGFGMVEDNNTSLLASIGGAVAFLFAPLGFGTWQATVATVTGLIAKENVVSTFGVLFGLGADLTEEDPGLLAAVGTHFTALSAYSFMIFNLLCAPCFAAMGAIKREMNNARWTLGAIGYMCGFAYVVSLIVYQLGGLITGEVSFGIGTIAAAAALVGLVYLLVRRNKYDENTLSISAVAAAAK
;
A
#
# COMPACT_ATOMS: atom_id res chain seq x y z
N MET A 1 -42.07 12.43 11.75
CA MET A 1 -41.02 12.15 10.77
C MET A 1 -39.73 11.96 11.53
N GLU A 2 -38.93 10.95 11.20
CA GLU A 2 -37.60 10.78 11.77
C GLU A 2 -36.64 11.72 11.04
N LEU A 3 -35.95 12.60 11.79
CA LEU A 3 -35.00 13.56 11.21
C LEU A 3 -33.64 12.90 11.08
N LYS A 4 -33.00 13.02 9.90
CA LYS A 4 -31.68 12.45 9.63
C LYS A 4 -30.63 13.55 9.58
N ILE A 5 -29.64 13.49 10.44
CA ILE A 5 -28.50 14.41 10.47
C ILE A 5 -27.24 13.65 10.06
N ALA A 6 -26.57 14.09 9.01
CA ALA A 6 -25.29 13.55 8.60
C ALA A 6 -24.14 14.17 9.39
N LEU A 7 -23.30 13.36 10.00
CA LEU A 7 -22.07 13.80 10.65
C LEU A 7 -20.91 13.67 9.67
N ALA A 8 -20.38 14.80 9.20
CA ALA A 8 -19.31 14.88 8.22
C ALA A 8 -18.05 15.52 8.81
N GLY A 9 -16.91 15.27 8.21
CA GLY A 9 -15.64 15.91 8.58
C GLY A 9 -14.42 15.14 8.09
N ASN A 10 -13.29 15.80 8.11
CA ASN A 10 -12.02 15.22 7.68
C ASN A 10 -11.60 14.07 8.61
N PRO A 11 -10.74 13.15 8.14
CA PRO A 11 -10.09 12.20 9.03
C PRO A 11 -9.39 12.91 10.19
N ASN A 12 -9.47 12.33 11.39
CA ASN A 12 -8.85 12.83 12.63
C ASN A 12 -9.38 14.18 13.18
N CYS A 13 -10.43 14.76 12.63
CA CYS A 13 -11.06 15.98 13.18
C CYS A 13 -11.83 15.76 14.49
N GLY A 14 -11.92 14.52 14.98
CA GLY A 14 -12.65 14.16 16.23
C GLY A 14 -14.10 13.72 16.02
N LYS A 15 -14.47 13.35 14.79
CA LYS A 15 -15.82 12.93 14.38
C LYS A 15 -16.35 11.74 15.20
N THR A 16 -15.60 10.65 15.29
CA THR A 16 -15.99 9.45 16.06
C THR A 16 -16.13 9.74 17.55
N THR A 17 -15.29 10.60 18.10
CA THR A 17 -15.37 11.04 19.51
C THR A 17 -16.68 11.78 19.76
N LEU A 18 -17.05 12.70 18.87
CA LEU A 18 -18.31 13.43 18.96
C LEU A 18 -19.52 12.49 18.77
N PHE A 19 -19.50 11.61 17.77
CA PHE A 19 -20.56 10.64 17.52
C PHE A 19 -20.86 9.80 18.76
N ASN A 20 -19.83 9.25 19.41
CA ASN A 20 -19.96 8.46 20.64
C ASN A 20 -20.51 9.30 21.81
N ALA A 21 -20.10 10.55 21.90
CA ALA A 21 -20.63 11.46 22.95
C ALA A 21 -22.14 11.77 22.77
N LEU A 22 -22.58 11.98 21.52
CA LEU A 22 -23.94 12.33 21.15
C LEU A 22 -24.91 11.14 21.21
N THR A 23 -24.49 9.93 20.81
CA THR A 23 -25.37 8.76 20.70
C THR A 23 -25.28 7.80 21.89
N GLY A 24 -24.13 7.75 22.57
CA GLY A 24 -23.89 6.83 23.69
C GLY A 24 -23.88 5.37 23.25
N SER A 25 -24.61 4.51 24.01
CA SER A 25 -24.68 3.05 23.71
C SER A 25 -25.72 2.67 22.66
N ASN A 26 -26.53 3.61 22.19
CA ASN A 26 -27.61 3.36 21.22
C ASN A 26 -27.11 3.54 19.79
N GLN A 27 -26.20 2.67 19.38
CA GLN A 27 -25.57 2.70 18.06
C GLN A 27 -25.83 1.40 17.29
N TYR A 28 -26.06 1.54 15.99
CA TYR A 28 -26.03 0.43 15.05
C TYR A 28 -24.73 0.52 14.26
N VAL A 29 -24.00 -0.59 14.19
CA VAL A 29 -22.75 -0.71 13.44
C VAL A 29 -22.90 -1.81 12.40
N GLY A 30 -22.67 -1.49 11.16
CA GLY A 30 -22.73 -2.40 10.02
C GLY A 30 -21.80 -1.94 8.91
N ASN A 31 -21.99 -2.46 7.70
CA ASN A 31 -21.28 -1.96 6.52
C ASN A 31 -22.25 -1.25 5.59
N TRP A 32 -21.75 -0.28 4.82
CA TRP A 32 -22.52 0.30 3.75
C TRP A 32 -22.83 -0.75 2.68
N PRO A 33 -24.01 -0.71 2.06
CA PRO A 33 -24.41 -1.73 1.06
C PRO A 33 -23.39 -1.86 -0.07
N GLY A 34 -22.92 -3.10 -0.30
CA GLY A 34 -22.02 -3.42 -1.41
C GLY A 34 -20.54 -3.06 -1.22
N VAL A 35 -20.15 -2.49 -0.07
CA VAL A 35 -18.77 -2.09 0.21
C VAL A 35 -18.34 -2.50 1.63
N THR A 36 -17.02 -2.49 1.88
CA THR A 36 -16.43 -2.84 3.19
C THR A 36 -16.29 -1.65 4.13
N VAL A 37 -16.87 -0.50 3.78
CA VAL A 37 -16.84 0.72 4.60
C VAL A 37 -17.83 0.61 5.74
N GLU A 38 -17.40 0.91 6.96
CA GLU A 38 -18.21 0.83 8.17
C GLU A 38 -19.31 1.90 8.17
N LYS A 39 -20.55 1.49 8.46
CA LYS A 39 -21.72 2.35 8.63
C LYS A 39 -22.06 2.41 10.12
N LYS A 40 -22.13 3.62 10.67
CA LYS A 40 -22.55 3.86 12.06
C LYS A 40 -23.73 4.82 12.09
N GLU A 41 -24.80 4.43 12.73
CA GLU A 41 -25.94 5.30 12.97
C GLU A 41 -26.38 5.18 14.43
N GLY A 42 -26.93 6.26 14.99
CA GLY A 42 -27.37 6.27 16.37
C GLY A 42 -28.37 7.37 16.64
N LYS A 43 -29.21 7.18 17.66
CA LYS A 43 -30.19 8.18 18.09
C LYS A 43 -29.52 9.24 18.97
N LEU A 44 -29.85 10.51 18.71
CA LEU A 44 -29.34 11.62 19.49
C LEU A 44 -29.91 11.56 20.94
N LYS A 45 -29.04 11.72 21.94
CA LYS A 45 -29.45 11.83 23.33
C LYS A 45 -30.41 12.99 23.52
N GLY A 46 -31.54 12.74 24.18
CA GLY A 46 -32.60 13.75 24.38
C GLY A 46 -33.59 13.90 23.23
N HIS A 47 -33.30 13.40 22.03
CA HIS A 47 -34.12 13.52 20.81
C HIS A 47 -34.29 12.15 20.13
N LYS A 48 -35.28 11.37 20.58
CA LYS A 48 -35.50 10.00 20.05
C LYS A 48 -35.92 9.97 18.59
N GLU A 49 -36.44 11.08 18.07
CA GLU A 49 -36.85 11.28 16.68
C GLU A 49 -35.70 11.64 15.73
N VAL A 50 -34.50 11.89 16.26
CA VAL A 50 -33.32 12.31 15.47
C VAL A 50 -32.32 11.19 15.39
N VAL A 51 -31.96 10.81 14.16
CA VAL A 51 -30.91 9.85 13.85
C VAL A 51 -29.67 10.57 13.32
N ILE A 52 -28.55 10.31 13.94
CA ILE A 52 -27.23 10.77 13.47
C ILE A 52 -26.59 9.65 12.66
N GLN A 53 -26.26 9.94 11.41
CA GLN A 53 -25.51 9.06 10.54
C GLN A 53 -24.06 9.49 10.50
N ASP A 54 -23.14 8.66 11.01
CA ASP A 54 -21.70 8.91 10.92
C ASP A 54 -21.23 8.57 9.51
N LEU A 55 -20.73 9.58 8.77
CA LEU A 55 -20.12 9.38 7.46
C LEU A 55 -18.64 9.02 7.61
N PRO A 56 -18.05 8.30 6.67
CA PRO A 56 -16.60 8.11 6.63
C PRO A 56 -15.86 9.44 6.69
N GLY A 57 -14.65 9.45 7.26
CA GLY A 57 -13.78 10.63 7.20
C GLY A 57 -13.28 10.87 5.79
N ILE A 58 -13.58 12.02 5.22
CA ILE A 58 -13.26 12.37 3.82
C ILE A 58 -12.60 13.74 3.74
N TYR A 59 -11.82 13.96 2.71
CA TYR A 59 -11.22 15.25 2.43
C TYR A 59 -11.97 16.03 1.38
N SER A 60 -12.68 15.35 0.49
CA SER A 60 -13.49 15.93 -0.56
C SER A 60 -14.69 15.05 -0.91
N LEU A 61 -15.63 15.60 -1.71
CA LEU A 61 -16.73 14.83 -2.30
C LEU A 61 -16.39 14.30 -3.71
N SER A 62 -15.14 14.37 -4.11
CA SER A 62 -14.66 13.78 -5.37
C SER A 62 -14.52 12.26 -5.24
N PRO A 63 -14.86 11.44 -6.25
CA PRO A 63 -15.01 10.00 -6.12
C PRO A 63 -13.68 9.21 -6.22
N TYR A 64 -12.62 9.68 -5.54
CA TYR A 64 -11.30 9.05 -5.59
C TYR A 64 -11.15 7.85 -4.65
N THR A 65 -11.82 7.87 -3.49
CA THR A 65 -11.78 6.79 -2.51
C THR A 65 -13.17 6.16 -2.34
N LEU A 66 -13.22 4.92 -1.79
CA LEU A 66 -14.51 4.27 -1.49
C LEU A 66 -15.30 5.04 -0.44
N GLU A 67 -14.60 5.61 0.54
CA GLU A 67 -15.15 6.43 1.60
C GLU A 67 -15.81 7.70 1.03
N GLU A 68 -15.16 8.38 0.10
CA GLU A 68 -15.69 9.57 -0.58
C GLU A 68 -16.89 9.22 -1.46
N VAL A 69 -16.82 8.09 -2.19
CA VAL A 69 -17.95 7.58 -2.98
C VAL A 69 -19.16 7.28 -2.09
N VAL A 70 -18.95 6.65 -0.93
CA VAL A 70 -20.02 6.33 0.02
C VAL A 70 -20.65 7.59 0.61
N ALA A 71 -19.82 8.52 1.11
CA ALA A 71 -20.28 9.75 1.70
C ALA A 71 -21.08 10.59 0.69
N ARG A 72 -20.55 10.74 -0.52
CA ARG A 72 -21.23 11.45 -1.64
C ARG A 72 -22.55 10.78 -2.00
N SER A 73 -22.56 9.45 -2.17
CA SER A 73 -23.77 8.71 -2.53
C SER A 73 -24.87 8.86 -1.47
N TYR A 74 -24.48 8.89 -0.19
CA TYR A 74 -25.42 9.14 0.89
C TYR A 74 -25.96 10.58 0.87
N LEU A 75 -25.10 11.59 0.77
CA LEU A 75 -25.50 12.99 0.80
C LEU A 75 -26.41 13.38 -0.39
N VAL A 76 -26.10 12.87 -1.58
CA VAL A 76 -26.87 13.17 -2.80
C VAL A 76 -28.10 12.30 -2.95
N GLY A 77 -28.03 10.99 -2.54
CA GLY A 77 -29.09 10.00 -2.71
C GLY A 77 -30.10 9.99 -1.56
N GLU A 78 -29.64 9.87 -0.30
CA GLU A 78 -30.52 9.78 0.88
C GLU A 78 -31.00 11.16 1.38
N LYS A 79 -30.33 12.23 0.96
CA LYS A 79 -30.72 13.64 1.21
C LYS A 79 -31.04 13.89 2.68
N PRO A 80 -30.04 13.92 3.59
CA PRO A 80 -30.27 14.18 5.02
C PRO A 80 -30.87 15.57 5.24
N ASP A 81 -31.60 15.75 6.34
CA ASP A 81 -32.28 17.02 6.67
C ASP A 81 -31.30 18.13 7.07
N ALA A 82 -30.13 17.75 7.61
CA ALA A 82 -29.02 18.68 7.89
C ALA A 82 -27.68 17.95 7.93
N ILE A 83 -26.60 18.70 7.82
CA ILE A 83 -25.22 18.23 7.96
C ILE A 83 -24.59 18.91 9.18
N LEU A 84 -24.04 18.12 10.11
CA LEU A 84 -23.14 18.60 11.15
C LEU A 84 -21.70 18.32 10.71
N ASN A 85 -21.02 19.36 10.26
CA ASN A 85 -19.64 19.26 9.75
C ASN A 85 -18.63 19.60 10.84
N ILE A 86 -17.73 18.67 11.16
CA ILE A 86 -16.69 18.85 12.16
C ILE A 86 -15.41 19.32 11.47
N VAL A 87 -14.89 20.45 11.93
CA VAL A 87 -13.70 21.12 11.42
C VAL A 87 -12.63 21.14 12.50
N ASP A 88 -11.42 20.71 12.19
CA ASP A 88 -10.26 20.86 13.08
C ASP A 88 -9.83 22.34 13.10
N GLY A 89 -10.00 23.02 14.24
CA GLY A 89 -9.64 24.42 14.41
C GLY A 89 -8.12 24.67 14.34
N THR A 90 -7.28 23.66 14.52
CA THR A 90 -5.82 23.80 14.42
C THR A 90 -5.35 23.80 12.97
N ASN A 91 -6.15 23.19 12.06
CA ASN A 91 -5.90 23.07 10.62
C ASN A 91 -7.12 23.51 9.80
N ILE A 92 -7.65 24.70 10.16
CA ILE A 92 -8.94 25.16 9.65
C ILE A 92 -8.97 25.32 8.11
N GLU A 93 -7.92 25.85 7.51
CA GLU A 93 -7.80 26.11 6.08
C GLU A 93 -8.12 24.88 5.24
N ARG A 94 -7.54 23.74 5.61
CA ARG A 94 -7.75 22.49 4.89
C ARG A 94 -9.14 21.89 5.13
N ASN A 95 -9.62 21.97 6.36
CA ASN A 95 -10.91 21.40 6.71
C ASN A 95 -12.07 22.17 6.04
N LEU A 96 -11.89 23.47 5.78
CA LEU A 96 -12.87 24.28 5.06
C LEU A 96 -13.01 23.87 3.59
N TYR A 97 -12.07 23.14 2.99
CA TYR A 97 -12.21 22.63 1.63
C TYR A 97 -13.41 21.66 1.51
N LEU A 98 -13.54 20.72 2.42
CA LEU A 98 -14.73 19.86 2.49
C LEU A 98 -15.99 20.68 2.85
N THR A 99 -15.85 21.64 3.76
CA THR A 99 -16.96 22.49 4.21
C THR A 99 -17.59 23.25 3.02
N THR A 100 -16.78 23.83 2.15
CA THR A 100 -17.29 24.53 0.93
C THR A 100 -18.09 23.59 0.05
N GLN A 101 -17.61 22.37 -0.18
CA GLN A 101 -18.32 21.38 -0.99
C GLN A 101 -19.63 20.90 -0.35
N LEU A 102 -19.67 20.78 1.00
CA LEU A 102 -20.91 20.42 1.71
C LEU A 102 -21.96 21.52 1.62
N ILE A 103 -21.55 22.79 1.69
CA ILE A 103 -22.45 23.95 1.53
C ILE A 103 -22.97 24.02 0.09
N GLU A 104 -22.13 23.79 -0.93
CA GLU A 104 -22.51 23.76 -2.35
C GLU A 104 -23.62 22.73 -2.65
N LEU A 105 -23.80 21.68 -1.81
CA LEU A 105 -24.92 20.73 -1.95
C LEU A 105 -26.30 21.34 -1.66
N GLY A 106 -26.39 22.55 -1.09
CA GLY A 106 -27.66 23.17 -0.73
C GLY A 106 -28.40 22.51 0.44
N ILE A 107 -27.75 21.58 1.16
CA ILE A 107 -28.26 20.99 2.40
C ILE A 107 -27.90 21.91 3.56
N PRO A 108 -28.79 22.13 4.57
CA PRO A 108 -28.47 22.94 5.73
C PRO A 108 -27.22 22.40 6.48
N VAL A 109 -26.19 23.26 6.69
CA VAL A 109 -24.93 22.89 7.32
C VAL A 109 -24.71 23.67 8.61
N VAL A 110 -24.31 22.97 9.68
CA VAL A 110 -23.75 23.56 10.89
C VAL A 110 -22.28 23.16 10.97
N VAL A 111 -21.38 24.13 11.14
CA VAL A 111 -19.94 23.90 11.28
C VAL A 111 -19.57 23.86 12.76
N ALA A 112 -19.02 22.76 13.22
CA ALA A 112 -18.52 22.59 14.58
C ALA A 112 -16.98 22.64 14.58
N VAL A 113 -16.40 23.77 14.99
CA VAL A 113 -14.95 23.95 15.11
C VAL A 113 -14.45 23.24 16.37
N ASN A 114 -13.83 22.10 16.18
CA ASN A 114 -13.29 21.25 17.24
C ASN A 114 -11.85 21.65 17.62
N MET A 115 -11.34 21.07 18.70
CA MET A 115 -9.99 21.34 19.23
C MET A 115 -9.76 22.80 19.63
N ILE A 116 -10.83 23.51 19.99
CA ILE A 116 -10.75 24.93 20.36
C ILE A 116 -9.86 25.17 21.60
N ASP A 117 -9.71 24.16 22.45
CA ASP A 117 -8.80 24.16 23.59
C ASP A 117 -7.33 24.19 23.13
N LEU A 118 -6.97 23.48 22.07
CA LEU A 118 -5.64 23.53 21.46
C LEU A 118 -5.39 24.88 20.75
N VAL A 119 -6.39 25.37 20.01
CA VAL A 119 -6.33 26.71 19.39
C VAL A 119 -6.05 27.78 20.45
N ARG A 120 -6.77 27.77 21.57
CA ARG A 120 -6.53 28.70 22.68
C ARG A 120 -5.17 28.51 23.35
N LYS A 121 -4.72 27.26 23.51
CA LYS A 121 -3.40 26.94 24.06
C LYS A 121 -2.27 27.48 23.18
N ASN A 122 -2.42 27.43 21.86
CA ASN A 122 -1.49 27.98 20.90
C ASN A 122 -1.53 29.54 20.89
N GLY A 123 -2.54 30.13 21.49
CA GLY A 123 -2.76 31.57 21.55
C GLY A 123 -3.43 32.14 20.30
N ASP A 124 -3.93 31.28 19.42
CA ASP A 124 -4.68 31.64 18.23
C ASP A 124 -6.12 32.01 18.61
N LYS A 125 -6.76 32.84 17.79
CA LYS A 125 -8.15 33.27 17.96
C LYS A 125 -8.92 33.06 16.67
N ILE A 126 -10.05 32.36 16.74
CA ILE A 126 -11.01 32.18 15.64
C ILE A 126 -12.23 33.01 15.97
N ASP A 127 -12.60 33.92 15.08
CA ASP A 127 -13.84 34.67 15.15
C ASP A 127 -14.95 33.88 14.45
N LEU A 128 -15.77 33.20 15.28
CA LEU A 128 -16.82 32.30 14.78
C LEU A 128 -17.94 33.08 14.05
N GLY A 129 -18.20 34.34 14.45
CA GLY A 129 -19.19 35.17 13.78
C GLY A 129 -18.78 35.50 12.34
N ARG A 130 -17.56 36.04 12.16
CA ARG A 130 -17.02 36.32 10.82
C ARG A 130 -16.87 35.08 9.98
N LEU A 131 -16.50 33.95 10.60
CA LEU A 131 -16.40 32.67 9.89
C LEU A 131 -17.78 32.22 9.39
N GLY A 132 -18.83 32.34 10.22
CA GLY A 132 -20.20 32.00 9.85
C GLY A 132 -20.77 32.91 8.76
N GLU A 133 -20.56 34.23 8.87
CA GLU A 133 -20.94 35.20 7.83
C GLU A 133 -20.29 34.89 6.49
N ALA A 134 -18.98 34.59 6.49
CA ALA A 134 -18.27 34.28 5.25
C ALA A 134 -18.69 32.94 4.63
N LEU A 135 -19.01 31.93 5.44
CA LEU A 135 -19.45 30.61 4.97
C LEU A 135 -20.96 30.52 4.70
N GLY A 136 -21.75 31.51 5.10
CA GLY A 136 -23.20 31.48 4.98
C GLY A 136 -23.88 30.43 5.86
N CYS A 137 -23.25 30.00 6.96
CA CYS A 137 -23.78 28.95 7.82
C CYS A 137 -23.49 29.21 9.31
N GLU A 138 -24.20 28.51 10.20
CA GLU A 138 -23.94 28.60 11.63
C GLU A 138 -22.63 27.89 12.02
N VAL A 139 -21.83 28.56 12.86
CA VAL A 139 -20.55 28.05 13.37
C VAL A 139 -20.57 27.98 14.88
N VAL A 140 -20.11 26.86 15.45
CA VAL A 140 -20.05 26.58 16.88
C VAL A 140 -18.65 26.11 17.26
N SER A 141 -18.13 26.58 18.39
CA SER A 141 -16.87 26.04 18.94
C SER A 141 -17.13 24.83 19.83
N MET A 142 -16.26 23.84 19.77
CA MET A 142 -16.35 22.66 20.62
C MET A 142 -14.96 22.07 20.96
N SER A 143 -14.94 21.22 21.98
CA SER A 143 -13.85 20.29 22.28
C SER A 143 -14.44 18.91 22.54
N ALA A 144 -14.38 18.04 21.52
CA ALA A 144 -14.93 16.70 21.61
C ALA A 144 -14.28 15.88 22.74
N LEU A 145 -12.98 16.06 22.94
CA LEU A 145 -12.22 15.36 23.99
C LEU A 145 -12.65 15.77 25.40
N LYS A 146 -13.01 17.06 25.62
CA LYS A 146 -13.50 17.57 26.90
C LYS A 146 -15.00 17.46 27.06
N GLY A 147 -15.72 17.04 26.02
CA GLY A 147 -17.19 16.98 26.04
C GLY A 147 -17.88 18.35 25.98
N GLU A 148 -17.17 19.44 25.64
CA GLU A 148 -17.67 20.81 25.57
C GLU A 148 -18.24 21.13 24.19
N GLY A 149 -19.43 21.75 24.15
CA GLY A 149 -20.03 22.35 22.94
C GLY A 149 -20.65 21.35 21.95
N GLY A 150 -20.39 20.04 22.06
CA GLY A 150 -20.87 19.05 21.10
C GLY A 150 -22.40 18.94 21.04
N MET A 151 -23.06 18.93 22.20
CA MET A 151 -24.55 18.88 22.28
C MET A 151 -25.17 20.16 21.72
N ALA A 152 -24.62 21.32 22.02
CA ALA A 152 -25.08 22.59 21.45
C ALA A 152 -24.99 22.66 19.92
N ALA A 153 -23.94 22.08 19.34
CA ALA A 153 -23.79 21.95 17.91
C ALA A 153 -24.86 21.01 17.30
N ALA A 154 -25.16 19.89 17.98
CA ALA A 154 -26.20 18.96 17.54
C ALA A 154 -27.61 19.60 17.65
N GLU A 155 -27.90 20.32 18.72
CA GLU A 155 -29.20 21.05 18.88
C GLU A 155 -29.41 22.09 17.79
N LYS A 156 -28.38 22.84 17.42
CA LYS A 156 -28.43 23.78 16.29
C LYS A 156 -28.69 23.04 14.97
N ALA A 157 -28.05 21.90 14.75
CA ALA A 157 -28.28 21.08 13.55
C ALA A 157 -29.75 20.57 13.52
N VAL A 158 -30.31 20.16 14.68
CA VAL A 158 -31.73 19.78 14.79
C VAL A 158 -32.67 20.96 14.50
N ALA A 159 -32.37 22.15 15.02
CA ALA A 159 -33.18 23.35 14.78
C ALA A 159 -33.16 23.71 13.31
N LEU A 160 -31.98 23.64 12.67
CA LEU A 160 -31.78 23.91 11.25
C LEU A 160 -32.49 22.88 10.36
N ALA A 161 -32.42 21.59 10.72
CA ALA A 161 -33.16 20.51 10.06
C ALA A 161 -34.68 20.72 10.08
N LYS A 162 -35.24 21.18 11.22
CA LYS A 162 -36.67 21.49 11.38
C LYS A 162 -37.11 22.71 10.57
N SER A 163 -36.23 23.67 10.34
CA SER A 163 -36.55 24.89 9.58
C SER A 163 -36.51 24.67 8.05
N HIS A 164 -35.85 23.63 7.56
CA HIS A 164 -35.59 23.36 6.15
C HIS A 164 -34.96 24.53 5.37
N ARG A 165 -34.34 25.48 6.06
CA ARG A 165 -33.68 26.64 5.45
C ARG A 165 -32.21 26.33 5.28
N ALA A 166 -31.77 26.21 4.03
CA ALA A 166 -30.34 26.28 3.70
C ALA A 166 -29.86 27.74 3.89
N GLY A 167 -28.61 27.91 4.30
CA GLY A 167 -27.96 29.22 4.32
C GLY A 167 -27.81 29.78 2.91
N GLU A 168 -27.41 31.05 2.82
CA GLU A 168 -27.04 31.65 1.53
C GLU A 168 -25.75 30.99 1.01
N LEU A 169 -25.75 30.60 -0.27
CA LEU A 169 -24.57 30.02 -0.89
C LEU A 169 -23.47 31.07 -1.00
N PRO A 170 -22.26 30.82 -0.48
CA PRO A 170 -21.15 31.74 -0.58
C PRO A 170 -20.65 31.84 -2.02
N HIS A 171 -20.23 33.06 -2.45
CA HIS A 171 -19.59 33.29 -3.74
C HIS A 171 -18.15 32.75 -3.72
N VAL A 172 -17.99 31.45 -3.97
CA VAL A 172 -16.69 30.79 -3.97
C VAL A 172 -15.90 31.04 -5.24
N PHE A 173 -16.60 31.07 -6.38
CA PHE A 173 -16.00 31.22 -7.69
C PHE A 173 -16.17 32.68 -8.22
N THR A 174 -15.28 33.10 -9.08
CA THR A 174 -15.25 34.49 -9.63
C THR A 174 -14.86 34.50 -11.11
N GLY A 175 -15.17 35.60 -11.78
CA GLY A 175 -14.75 35.84 -13.17
C GLY A 175 -15.36 34.87 -14.18
N SER A 176 -14.54 34.43 -15.14
CA SER A 176 -14.92 33.50 -16.21
C SER A 176 -15.44 32.16 -15.72
N VAL A 177 -14.92 31.69 -14.59
CA VAL A 177 -15.37 30.44 -13.99
C VAL A 177 -16.81 30.52 -13.48
N GLU A 178 -17.14 31.58 -12.75
CA GLU A 178 -18.52 31.83 -12.29
C GLU A 178 -19.48 31.95 -13.45
N HIS A 179 -19.07 32.66 -14.50
CA HIS A 179 -19.87 32.83 -15.71
C HIS A 179 -20.13 31.48 -16.41
N ALA A 180 -19.11 30.64 -16.56
CA ALA A 180 -19.26 29.34 -17.16
C ALA A 180 -20.15 28.40 -16.30
N ILE A 181 -20.01 28.44 -14.98
CA ILE A 181 -20.86 27.64 -14.05
C ILE A 181 -22.31 28.10 -14.17
N ALA A 182 -22.58 29.42 -14.24
CA ALA A 182 -23.95 29.95 -14.43
C ALA A 182 -24.58 29.50 -15.77
N HIS A 183 -23.83 29.48 -16.86
CA HIS A 183 -24.30 28.93 -18.13
C HIS A 183 -24.58 27.42 -18.05
N ILE A 184 -23.77 26.69 -17.33
CA ILE A 184 -24.03 25.27 -17.09
C ILE A 184 -25.30 25.07 -16.25
N GLU A 185 -25.53 25.89 -15.20
CA GLU A 185 -26.76 25.87 -14.39
C GLU A 185 -28.00 26.10 -15.27
N GLU A 186 -28.00 27.13 -16.10
CA GLU A 186 -29.11 27.39 -17.03
C GLU A 186 -29.35 26.20 -17.97
N SER A 187 -28.29 25.61 -18.47
CA SER A 187 -28.34 24.50 -19.43
C SER A 187 -28.86 23.18 -18.86
N ILE A 188 -28.63 22.93 -17.57
CA ILE A 188 -29.09 21.73 -16.88
C ILE A 188 -30.33 21.96 -16.00
N ALA A 189 -30.86 23.18 -15.97
CA ALA A 189 -32.08 23.51 -15.26
C ALA A 189 -33.24 22.60 -15.74
N GLY A 190 -33.96 22.05 -14.78
CA GLY A 190 -35.06 21.10 -15.05
C GLY A 190 -34.62 19.64 -15.26
N LEU A 191 -33.32 19.34 -15.39
CA LEU A 191 -32.79 17.96 -15.41
C LEU A 191 -32.51 17.46 -14.00
N VAL A 192 -32.30 18.34 -13.04
CA VAL A 192 -31.99 18.06 -11.63
C VAL A 192 -32.89 18.92 -10.72
N ASP A 193 -32.95 18.51 -9.44
CA ASP A 193 -33.64 19.28 -8.40
C ASP A 193 -32.91 20.64 -8.21
N ASP A 194 -33.64 21.73 -8.20
CA ASP A 194 -33.11 23.12 -8.10
C ASP A 194 -32.18 23.31 -6.90
N ARG A 195 -32.42 22.58 -5.82
CA ARG A 195 -31.58 22.60 -4.60
C ARG A 195 -30.13 22.16 -4.87
N TYR A 196 -29.92 21.20 -5.79
CA TYR A 196 -28.62 20.64 -6.12
C TYR A 196 -28.02 21.20 -7.42
N LEU A 197 -28.73 22.11 -8.08
CA LEU A 197 -28.37 22.61 -9.39
C LEU A 197 -26.95 23.16 -9.44
N ARG A 198 -26.57 23.95 -8.43
CA ARG A 198 -25.23 24.54 -8.31
C ARG A 198 -24.15 23.44 -8.22
N TRP A 199 -24.37 22.44 -7.36
CA TRP A 199 -23.43 21.34 -7.20
C TRP A 199 -23.26 20.52 -8.48
N TYR A 200 -24.37 20.24 -9.17
CA TYR A 200 -24.31 19.53 -10.46
C TYR A 200 -23.57 20.35 -11.51
N ALA A 201 -23.76 21.64 -11.58
CA ALA A 201 -23.08 22.53 -12.52
C ALA A 201 -21.55 22.53 -12.29
N ILE A 202 -21.12 22.64 -11.04
CA ILE A 202 -19.70 22.56 -10.68
C ILE A 202 -19.11 21.19 -11.08
N LYS A 203 -19.83 20.08 -10.83
CA LYS A 203 -19.37 18.74 -11.21
C LYS A 203 -19.36 18.51 -12.72
N VAL A 204 -20.24 19.14 -13.48
CA VAL A 204 -20.18 19.14 -14.93
C VAL A 204 -18.97 19.93 -15.41
N PHE A 205 -18.67 21.09 -14.81
CA PHE A 205 -17.46 21.85 -15.10
C PHE A 205 -16.18 21.04 -14.82
N GLU A 206 -16.13 20.31 -13.70
CA GLU A 206 -15.02 19.38 -13.37
C GLU A 206 -14.99 18.13 -14.26
N ARG A 207 -15.96 17.92 -15.18
CA ARG A 207 -16.12 16.71 -16.01
C ARG A 207 -16.26 15.43 -15.21
N ASP A 208 -16.96 15.47 -14.07
CA ASP A 208 -17.17 14.29 -13.23
C ASP A 208 -17.95 13.20 -13.98
N ASP A 209 -17.30 12.06 -14.27
CA ASP A 209 -17.85 10.97 -15.09
C ASP A 209 -19.17 10.42 -14.56
N LYS A 210 -19.31 10.29 -13.23
CA LYS A 210 -20.53 9.75 -12.61
C LYS A 210 -21.70 10.71 -12.78
N VAL A 211 -21.46 12.01 -12.64
CA VAL A 211 -22.46 13.04 -12.86
C VAL A 211 -22.84 13.14 -14.34
N MET A 212 -21.85 13.13 -15.22
CA MET A 212 -22.08 13.13 -16.66
C MET A 212 -22.89 11.92 -17.12
N ALA A 213 -22.62 10.74 -16.59
CA ALA A 213 -23.38 9.52 -16.87
C ALA A 213 -24.81 9.58 -16.31
N GLN A 214 -25.01 10.20 -15.14
CA GLN A 214 -26.31 10.34 -14.49
C GLN A 214 -27.22 11.32 -15.23
N LEU A 215 -26.71 12.44 -15.70
CA LEU A 215 -27.47 13.50 -16.38
C LEU A 215 -27.92 13.10 -17.78
N LYS A 216 -27.30 12.11 -18.42
CA LYS A 216 -27.63 11.64 -19.80
C LYS A 216 -27.82 12.78 -20.81
N LEU A 217 -26.88 13.73 -20.81
CA LEU A 217 -26.90 14.90 -21.65
C LEU A 217 -26.93 14.52 -23.14
N THR A 218 -27.71 15.30 -23.95
CA THR A 218 -27.70 15.13 -25.40
C THR A 218 -26.32 15.52 -25.96
N GLY A 219 -25.99 15.01 -27.15
CA GLY A 219 -24.68 15.29 -27.77
C GLY A 219 -24.44 16.78 -28.03
N GLU A 220 -25.48 17.49 -28.48
CA GLU A 220 -25.42 18.93 -28.73
C GLU A 220 -25.21 19.73 -27.44
N LEU A 221 -25.95 19.40 -26.37
CA LEU A 221 -25.80 20.06 -25.09
C LEU A 221 -24.41 19.81 -24.49
N LYS A 222 -23.94 18.57 -24.58
CA LYS A 222 -22.58 18.23 -24.12
C LYS A 222 -21.51 19.03 -24.87
N ALA A 223 -21.63 19.19 -26.20
CA ALA A 223 -20.67 19.96 -26.98
C ALA A 223 -20.72 21.46 -26.62
N HIS A 224 -21.91 21.99 -26.35
CA HIS A 224 -22.09 23.38 -25.91
C HIS A 224 -21.42 23.63 -24.54
N LEU A 225 -21.68 22.78 -23.56
CA LEU A 225 -21.06 22.89 -22.23
C LEU A 225 -19.54 22.77 -22.30
N GLU A 226 -19.04 21.82 -23.09
CA GLU A 226 -17.61 21.59 -23.28
C GLU A 226 -16.90 22.82 -23.89
N ALA A 227 -17.55 23.56 -24.77
CA ALA A 227 -16.99 24.79 -25.33
C ALA A 227 -16.75 25.87 -24.25
N HIS A 228 -17.70 26.07 -23.33
CA HIS A 228 -17.53 27.01 -22.21
C HIS A 228 -16.42 26.58 -21.24
N ILE A 229 -16.31 25.29 -20.96
CA ILE A 229 -15.26 24.75 -20.09
C ILE A 229 -13.89 24.94 -20.75
N ALA A 230 -13.76 24.59 -22.04
CA ALA A 230 -12.51 24.71 -22.78
C ALA A 230 -12.05 26.18 -22.93
N ASP A 231 -12.97 27.11 -23.06
CA ASP A 231 -12.66 28.54 -23.09
C ASP A 231 -12.07 29.02 -21.76
N CYS A 232 -12.61 28.56 -20.61
CA CYS A 232 -12.06 28.84 -19.29
C CYS A 232 -10.68 28.23 -19.09
N GLU A 233 -10.48 26.97 -19.49
CA GLU A 233 -9.19 26.28 -19.41
C GLU A 233 -8.11 27.00 -20.23
N LYS A 234 -8.47 27.46 -21.41
CA LYS A 234 -7.60 28.25 -22.29
C LYS A 234 -7.25 29.62 -21.70
N GLU A 235 -8.22 30.31 -21.08
CA GLU A 235 -8.01 31.62 -20.46
C GLU A 235 -7.10 31.52 -19.23
N LEU A 236 -7.28 30.46 -18.41
CA LEU A 236 -6.57 30.30 -17.13
C LEU A 236 -5.33 29.40 -17.22
N ASP A 237 -5.05 28.84 -18.40
CA ASP A 237 -3.89 27.94 -18.67
C ASP A 237 -3.77 26.76 -17.67
N ASP A 238 -4.94 26.20 -17.28
CA ASP A 238 -5.00 25.09 -16.31
C ASP A 238 -6.20 24.19 -16.63
N ASP A 239 -6.23 22.96 -16.10
CA ASP A 239 -7.37 22.06 -16.28
C ASP A 239 -8.55 22.43 -15.36
N ALA A 240 -9.77 22.04 -15.75
CA ALA A 240 -11.00 22.41 -15.07
C ALA A 240 -11.04 22.02 -13.58
N GLU A 241 -10.48 20.87 -13.21
CA GLU A 241 -10.41 20.41 -11.82
C GLU A 241 -9.44 21.25 -10.99
N SER A 242 -8.28 21.57 -11.55
CA SER A 242 -7.28 22.46 -10.94
C SER A 242 -7.81 23.87 -10.77
N ILE A 243 -8.53 24.41 -11.77
CA ILE A 243 -9.16 25.74 -11.72
C ILE A 243 -10.14 25.83 -10.54
N ILE A 244 -11.06 24.88 -10.42
CA ILE A 244 -12.04 24.82 -9.32
C ILE A 244 -11.33 24.70 -7.96
N THR A 245 -10.32 23.86 -7.88
CA THR A 245 -9.54 23.64 -6.65
C THR A 245 -8.80 24.91 -6.24
N ASN A 246 -8.14 25.59 -7.18
CA ASN A 246 -7.40 26.82 -6.93
C ASN A 246 -8.32 27.96 -6.47
N GLN A 247 -9.50 28.11 -7.07
CA GLN A 247 -10.47 29.12 -6.66
C GLN A 247 -11.07 28.84 -5.28
N ARG A 248 -11.38 27.59 -4.94
CA ARG A 248 -11.80 27.21 -3.58
C ARG A 248 -10.73 27.57 -2.55
N TYR A 249 -9.46 27.26 -2.81
CA TYR A 249 -8.39 27.63 -1.88
C TYR A 249 -8.17 29.14 -1.78
N ALA A 250 -8.29 29.87 -2.88
CA ALA A 250 -8.22 31.34 -2.84
C ALA A 250 -9.34 31.92 -1.97
N TYR A 251 -10.57 31.42 -2.12
CA TYR A 251 -11.71 31.81 -1.28
C TYR A 251 -11.46 31.45 0.20
N ILE A 252 -11.08 30.23 0.50
CA ILE A 252 -10.81 29.76 1.86
C ILE A 252 -9.72 30.60 2.53
N ASN A 253 -8.64 30.90 1.84
CA ASN A 253 -7.59 31.77 2.33
C ASN A 253 -8.11 33.18 2.66
N GLY A 254 -9.00 33.71 1.82
CA GLY A 254 -9.67 34.97 2.09
C GLY A 254 -10.53 34.94 3.35
N VAL A 255 -11.29 33.88 3.56
CA VAL A 255 -12.11 33.65 4.76
C VAL A 255 -11.24 33.52 6.02
N VAL A 256 -10.21 32.69 5.97
CA VAL A 256 -9.32 32.43 7.11
C VAL A 256 -8.55 33.70 7.51
N ASN A 257 -8.04 34.44 6.55
CA ASN A 257 -7.35 35.71 6.82
C ASN A 257 -8.25 36.76 7.55
N LYS A 258 -9.57 36.72 7.30
CA LYS A 258 -10.54 37.62 7.97
C LYS A 258 -10.99 37.10 9.34
N ALA A 259 -11.13 35.77 9.50
CA ALA A 259 -11.72 35.14 10.67
C ALA A 259 -10.70 34.61 11.70
N VAL A 260 -9.47 34.32 11.29
CA VAL A 260 -8.45 33.69 12.15
C VAL A 260 -7.29 34.65 12.39
N LYS A 261 -7.00 34.88 13.69
CA LYS A 261 -5.83 35.64 14.11
C LYS A 261 -4.83 34.67 14.75
N LYS A 262 -3.77 34.31 14.01
CA LYS A 262 -2.66 33.49 14.53
C LYS A 262 -1.74 34.39 15.39
N LYS A 263 -1.37 33.93 16.60
CA LYS A 263 -0.45 34.65 17.49
C LYS A 263 0.98 34.66 16.97
N ALA A 264 1.42 33.58 16.34
CA ALA A 264 2.68 33.54 15.64
C ALA A 264 2.57 34.37 14.35
N ALA A 265 3.57 35.24 14.10
CA ALA A 265 3.63 35.97 12.83
C ALA A 265 3.53 34.98 11.67
N ALA A 266 2.78 35.32 10.64
CA ALA A 266 2.47 34.48 9.48
C ALA A 266 3.72 33.87 8.76
N HIS A 267 4.91 34.18 9.22
CA HIS A 267 6.20 33.75 8.65
C HIS A 267 7.14 33.07 9.66
N SER A 268 6.72 32.75 10.90
CA SER A 268 7.57 31.94 11.78
C SER A 268 7.40 30.46 11.40
N LEU A 269 8.36 29.95 10.61
CA LEU A 269 8.48 28.53 10.32
C LEU A 269 8.48 27.75 11.64
N THR A 270 7.58 26.79 11.78
CA THR A 270 7.59 25.84 12.89
C THR A 270 8.89 25.04 12.87
N THR A 271 9.24 24.40 13.98
CA THR A 271 10.39 23.48 13.99
C THR A 271 10.24 22.37 12.95
N SER A 272 9.00 21.88 12.76
CA SER A 272 8.67 20.89 11.71
C SER A 272 8.96 21.44 10.31
N ASP A 273 8.54 22.68 10.01
CA ASP A 273 8.78 23.29 8.70
C ASP A 273 10.27 23.47 8.39
N LYS A 274 11.07 23.82 9.42
CA LYS A 274 12.52 23.95 9.28
C LYS A 274 13.19 22.61 8.96
N ILE A 275 12.76 21.54 9.63
CA ILE A 275 13.24 20.18 9.36
C ILE A 275 12.79 19.75 7.96
N ASP A 276 11.51 19.98 7.61
CA ASP A 276 10.95 19.60 6.32
C ASP A 276 11.68 20.29 5.16
N ARG A 277 12.07 21.56 5.32
CA ARG A 277 12.87 22.27 4.30
C ARG A 277 14.17 21.57 3.93
N ILE A 278 14.76 20.80 4.86
CA ILE A 278 15.97 20.01 4.64
C ILE A 278 15.60 18.62 4.14
N VAL A 279 14.71 17.95 4.86
CA VAL A 279 14.36 16.54 4.63
C VAL A 279 13.59 16.34 3.33
N THR A 280 12.73 17.29 2.93
CA THR A 280 11.97 17.23 1.67
C THR A 280 12.63 17.98 0.52
N ASN A 281 13.88 18.46 0.70
CA ASN A 281 14.63 19.15 -0.34
C ASN A 281 14.84 18.23 -1.56
N ARG A 282 14.63 18.77 -2.75
CA ARG A 282 14.66 18.02 -4.02
C ARG A 282 15.94 17.21 -4.25
N ILE A 283 17.08 17.68 -3.74
CA ILE A 283 18.40 17.05 -3.93
C ILE A 283 18.78 16.23 -2.69
N LEU A 284 18.58 16.79 -1.49
CA LEU A 284 19.02 16.19 -0.23
C LEU A 284 18.12 15.06 0.26
N ALA A 285 16.85 15.02 -0.16
CA ALA A 285 15.88 14.06 0.34
C ALA A 285 16.30 12.61 0.10
N LEU A 286 16.76 12.27 -1.10
CA LEU A 286 17.18 10.89 -1.43
C LEU A 286 18.46 10.48 -0.69
N PRO A 287 19.53 11.27 -0.60
CA PRO A 287 20.68 10.97 0.24
C PRO A 287 20.33 10.80 1.73
N ILE A 288 19.54 11.73 2.30
CA ILE A 288 19.11 11.63 3.71
C ILE A 288 18.32 10.33 3.93
N PHE A 289 17.39 10.04 3.04
CA PHE A 289 16.63 8.81 3.06
C PHE A 289 17.53 7.57 3.02
N ALA A 290 18.52 7.53 2.13
CA ALA A 290 19.46 6.42 2.03
C ALA A 290 20.26 6.23 3.33
N VAL A 291 20.71 7.32 3.97
CA VAL A 291 21.43 7.27 5.25
C VAL A 291 20.53 6.76 6.38
N VAL A 292 19.29 7.26 6.48
CA VAL A 292 18.33 6.81 7.50
C VAL A 292 18.02 5.33 7.34
N MET A 293 17.78 4.87 6.12
CA MET A 293 17.49 3.45 5.87
C MET A 293 18.72 2.57 6.09
N PHE A 294 19.90 3.03 5.70
CA PHE A 294 21.14 2.32 6.02
C PHE A 294 21.30 2.16 7.53
N ALA A 295 21.06 3.21 8.33
CA ALA A 295 21.12 3.11 9.78
C ALA A 295 20.10 2.10 10.34
N VAL A 296 18.85 2.09 9.84
CA VAL A 296 17.81 1.12 10.24
C VAL A 296 18.26 -0.31 9.96
N TYR A 297 18.72 -0.58 8.75
CA TYR A 297 19.14 -1.92 8.36
C TYR A 297 20.44 -2.35 9.06
N TYR A 298 21.38 -1.43 9.26
CA TYR A 298 22.61 -1.71 9.98
C TYR A 298 22.33 -2.14 11.43
N VAL A 299 21.38 -1.47 12.10
CA VAL A 299 20.98 -1.85 13.47
C VAL A 299 20.17 -3.15 13.47
N ALA A 300 19.23 -3.31 12.53
CA ALA A 300 18.32 -4.44 12.54
C ALA A 300 18.95 -5.75 12.01
N ILE A 301 19.85 -5.65 11.02
CA ILE A 301 20.43 -6.82 10.35
C ILE A 301 21.90 -6.99 10.70
N GLY A 302 22.67 -5.91 10.80
CA GLY A 302 24.12 -5.98 10.93
C GLY A 302 24.68 -5.93 12.36
N THR A 303 23.86 -5.64 13.37
CA THR A 303 24.36 -5.53 14.76
C THR A 303 23.44 -6.18 15.78
N VAL A 304 22.49 -5.40 16.35
CA VAL A 304 21.62 -5.89 17.44
C VAL A 304 20.77 -7.08 17.00
N GLY A 305 20.17 -6.98 15.79
CA GLY A 305 19.34 -8.07 15.27
C GLY A 305 20.15 -9.31 15.00
N ASP A 306 21.32 -9.19 14.41
CA ASP A 306 22.22 -10.31 14.11
C ASP A 306 22.72 -11.00 15.38
N TRP A 307 23.18 -10.23 16.36
CA TRP A 307 23.65 -10.78 17.63
C TRP A 307 22.57 -11.61 18.36
N VAL A 308 21.33 -11.11 18.45
CA VAL A 308 20.25 -11.84 19.12
C VAL A 308 19.81 -13.04 18.30
N THR A 309 19.77 -12.92 16.96
CA THR A 309 19.42 -13.99 16.04
C THR A 309 20.47 -15.10 16.07
N GLY A 310 21.75 -14.77 16.04
CA GLY A 310 22.85 -15.71 16.19
C GLY A 310 22.77 -16.47 17.52
N TRP A 311 22.58 -15.76 18.64
CA TRP A 311 22.37 -16.43 19.92
C TRP A 311 21.16 -17.39 19.91
N THR A 312 20.06 -16.98 19.28
CA THR A 312 18.85 -17.81 19.21
C THR A 312 19.07 -19.05 18.34
N ASN A 313 19.72 -18.91 17.19
CA ASN A 313 19.96 -20.03 16.27
C ASN A 313 21.05 -20.95 16.79
N ASP A 314 22.23 -20.42 17.15
CA ASP A 314 23.40 -21.22 17.44
C ASP A 314 23.29 -21.82 18.84
N VAL A 315 22.96 -21.00 19.86
CA VAL A 315 22.93 -21.44 21.24
C VAL A 315 21.60 -22.13 21.59
N LEU A 316 20.46 -21.49 21.34
CA LEU A 316 19.17 -22.02 21.77
C LEU A 316 18.73 -23.21 20.90
N PHE A 317 18.71 -23.05 19.58
CA PHE A 317 18.24 -24.06 18.63
C PHE A 317 19.37 -24.94 18.04
N GLY A 318 20.63 -24.58 18.21
CA GLY A 318 21.78 -25.41 17.85
C GLY A 318 22.26 -26.32 19.03
N GLU A 319 22.64 -25.69 20.15
CA GLU A 319 23.32 -26.39 21.23
C GLU A 319 22.40 -26.85 22.36
N ILE A 320 21.27 -26.19 22.65
CA ILE A 320 20.45 -26.47 23.84
C ILE A 320 19.28 -27.40 23.53
N VAL A 321 18.36 -26.96 22.65
CA VAL A 321 17.06 -27.61 22.45
C VAL A 321 17.17 -28.95 21.73
N PRO A 322 17.85 -29.10 20.58
CA PRO A 322 17.92 -30.36 19.87
C PRO A 322 18.65 -31.46 20.66
N PRO A 323 19.85 -31.24 21.26
CA PRO A 323 20.51 -32.26 22.04
C PRO A 323 19.75 -32.68 23.29
N ALA A 324 19.09 -31.72 23.98
CA ALA A 324 18.27 -32.02 25.15
C ALA A 324 17.06 -32.91 24.79
N VAL A 325 16.38 -32.60 23.68
CA VAL A 325 15.23 -33.39 23.24
C VAL A 325 15.67 -34.75 22.68
N SER A 326 16.76 -34.82 21.91
CA SER A 326 17.33 -36.09 21.42
C SER A 326 17.70 -37.02 22.59
N GLY A 327 18.44 -36.51 23.58
CA GLY A 327 18.80 -37.31 24.75
C GLY A 327 17.58 -37.77 25.56
N TRP A 328 16.53 -36.96 25.65
CA TRP A 328 15.27 -37.37 26.29
C TRP A 328 14.54 -38.45 25.49
N LEU A 329 14.46 -38.32 24.16
CA LEU A 329 13.83 -39.29 23.28
C LEU A 329 14.59 -40.63 23.26
N GLU A 330 15.92 -40.61 23.25
CA GLU A 330 16.77 -41.79 23.36
C GLU A 330 16.58 -42.51 24.71
N GLY A 331 16.47 -41.74 25.81
CA GLY A 331 16.22 -42.28 27.16
C GLY A 331 14.88 -43.00 27.29
N ILE A 332 13.90 -42.70 26.45
CA ILE A 332 12.58 -43.38 26.40
C ILE A 332 12.57 -44.53 25.39
N GLY A 333 13.63 -44.70 24.58
CA GLY A 333 13.72 -45.76 23.56
C GLY A 333 12.85 -45.48 22.31
N THR A 334 12.74 -44.24 21.91
CA THR A 334 11.93 -43.81 20.76
C THR A 334 12.49 -44.35 19.45
N ALA A 335 11.63 -44.76 18.52
CA ALA A 335 12.05 -45.21 17.18
C ALA A 335 12.81 -44.11 16.42
N PRO A 336 13.90 -44.42 15.66
CA PRO A 336 14.74 -43.43 14.98
C PRO A 336 13.98 -42.48 14.06
N TRP A 337 12.98 -42.99 13.33
CA TRP A 337 12.17 -42.17 12.44
C TRP A 337 11.33 -41.10 13.19
N LEU A 338 10.86 -41.44 14.40
CA LEU A 338 10.07 -40.51 15.21
C LEU A 338 10.97 -39.47 15.88
N GLN A 339 12.20 -39.86 16.24
CA GLN A 339 13.23 -38.94 16.73
C GLN A 339 13.58 -37.91 15.63
N GLY A 340 13.85 -38.36 14.41
CA GLY A 340 14.08 -37.48 13.26
C GLY A 340 12.89 -36.55 12.97
N LEU A 341 11.65 -37.05 13.01
CA LEU A 341 10.46 -36.20 12.84
C LEU A 341 10.39 -35.09 13.90
N ILE A 342 10.68 -35.41 15.16
CA ILE A 342 10.57 -34.43 16.25
C ILE A 342 11.74 -33.44 16.20
N VAL A 343 12.98 -33.92 16.03
CA VAL A 343 14.16 -33.06 16.06
C VAL A 343 14.34 -32.31 14.73
N ASP A 344 14.42 -33.03 13.61
CA ASP A 344 14.77 -32.44 12.32
C ASP A 344 13.55 -31.88 11.60
N GLY A 345 12.34 -32.41 11.85
CA GLY A 345 11.10 -31.90 11.27
C GLY A 345 10.46 -30.76 12.08
N ILE A 346 10.18 -31.02 13.38
CA ILE A 346 9.41 -30.10 14.22
C ILE A 346 10.31 -29.04 14.87
N ILE A 347 11.36 -29.44 15.58
CA ILE A 347 12.22 -28.52 16.34
C ILE A 347 13.00 -27.65 15.37
N ALA A 348 13.57 -28.20 14.31
CA ALA A 348 14.24 -27.43 13.27
C ALA A 348 13.28 -26.44 12.57
N GLY A 349 12.03 -26.86 12.27
CA GLY A 349 11.01 -26.00 11.73
C GLY A 349 10.59 -24.85 12.66
N VAL A 350 10.46 -25.13 13.97
CA VAL A 350 10.20 -24.10 15.00
C VAL A 350 11.40 -23.17 15.15
N GLY A 351 12.62 -23.74 15.18
CA GLY A 351 13.88 -23.00 15.25
C GLY A 351 14.05 -22.03 14.10
N ALA A 352 13.79 -22.46 12.87
CA ALA A 352 13.85 -21.61 11.69
C ALA A 352 12.90 -20.39 11.78
N VAL A 353 11.73 -20.55 12.43
CA VAL A 353 10.82 -19.43 12.66
C VAL A 353 11.29 -18.53 13.78
N LEU A 354 11.53 -19.11 14.96
CA LEU A 354 11.85 -18.35 16.18
C LEU A 354 13.25 -17.73 16.11
N GLY A 355 14.18 -18.37 15.40
CA GLY A 355 15.50 -17.83 15.15
C GLY A 355 15.49 -16.51 14.37
N PHE A 356 14.54 -16.33 13.46
CA PHE A 356 14.41 -15.12 12.65
C PHE A 356 13.59 -14.00 13.33
N VAL A 357 12.79 -14.35 14.35
CA VAL A 357 11.90 -13.39 15.06
C VAL A 357 12.66 -12.22 15.70
N PRO A 358 13.79 -12.40 16.39
CA PRO A 358 14.49 -11.29 17.02
C PRO A 358 14.89 -10.19 16.04
N GLN A 359 15.49 -10.56 14.92
CA GLN A 359 15.86 -9.62 13.85
C GLN A 359 14.66 -8.86 13.32
N MET A 360 13.54 -9.55 13.11
CA MET A 360 12.29 -8.95 12.67
C MET A 360 11.69 -7.98 13.69
N LEU A 361 11.78 -8.29 14.99
CA LEU A 361 11.31 -7.39 16.05
C LEU A 361 12.12 -6.10 16.10
N VAL A 362 13.45 -6.19 15.95
CA VAL A 362 14.31 -4.99 15.88
C VAL A 362 13.96 -4.15 14.66
N LEU A 363 13.76 -4.78 13.50
CA LEU A 363 13.33 -4.08 12.29
C LEU A 363 11.97 -3.38 12.49
N PHE A 364 10.97 -4.09 13.05
CA PHE A 364 9.66 -3.50 13.32
C PHE A 364 9.73 -2.35 14.32
N LEU A 365 10.60 -2.45 15.32
CA LEU A 365 10.85 -1.39 16.30
C LEU A 365 11.37 -0.13 15.60
N MET A 366 12.42 -0.26 14.79
CA MET A 366 13.00 0.86 14.04
C MET A 366 12.00 1.51 13.08
N LEU A 367 11.27 0.69 12.32
CA LEU A 367 10.25 1.19 11.40
C LEU A 367 9.08 1.87 12.14
N SER A 368 8.65 1.33 13.29
CA SER A 368 7.59 1.94 14.11
C SER A 368 8.04 3.28 14.69
N ILE A 369 9.31 3.44 15.05
CA ILE A 369 9.87 4.73 15.46
C ILE A 369 9.80 5.75 14.31
N LEU A 370 10.23 5.39 13.11
CA LEU A 370 10.18 6.28 11.95
C LEU A 370 8.75 6.65 11.54
N GLU A 371 7.81 5.73 11.68
CA GLU A 371 6.39 5.94 11.41
C GLU A 371 5.79 6.90 12.44
N ASP A 372 6.02 6.65 13.73
CA ASP A 372 5.49 7.47 14.83
C ASP A 372 6.07 8.90 14.82
N VAL A 373 7.36 9.07 14.52
CA VAL A 373 7.97 10.40 14.30
C VAL A 373 7.34 11.16 13.14
N GLY A 374 6.71 10.46 12.17
CA GLY A 374 6.12 11.04 10.97
C GLY A 374 7.09 11.14 9.77
N TYR A 375 8.27 10.51 9.85
CA TYR A 375 9.26 10.53 8.75
C TYR A 375 8.77 9.79 7.51
N MET A 376 8.04 8.68 7.68
CA MET A 376 7.54 7.86 6.56
C MET A 376 6.58 8.64 5.64
N ALA A 377 5.79 9.56 6.19
CA ALA A 377 4.92 10.43 5.40
C ALA A 377 5.72 11.34 4.44
N ARG A 378 6.87 11.86 4.90
CA ARG A 378 7.76 12.71 4.07
C ARG A 378 8.39 11.92 2.95
N VAL A 379 8.83 10.70 3.25
CA VAL A 379 9.39 9.80 2.23
C VAL A 379 8.36 9.50 1.13
N ALA A 380 7.10 9.19 1.52
CA ALA A 380 6.03 8.97 0.56
C ALA A 380 5.77 10.22 -0.30
N PHE A 381 5.77 11.41 0.30
CA PHE A 381 5.60 12.69 -0.40
C PHE A 381 6.70 12.93 -1.44
N ILE A 382 7.97 12.70 -1.08
CA ILE A 382 9.10 12.88 -1.98
C ILE A 382 9.03 11.93 -3.17
N MET A 383 8.66 10.67 -2.90
CA MET A 383 8.62 9.61 -3.89
C MET A 383 7.39 9.66 -4.80
N ASP A 384 6.31 10.34 -4.40
CA ASP A 384 5.07 10.43 -5.18
C ASP A 384 5.31 10.95 -6.60
N ARG A 385 6.10 12.02 -6.72
CA ARG A 385 6.44 12.60 -8.03
C ARG A 385 7.16 11.62 -8.96
N ILE A 386 7.96 10.71 -8.41
CA ILE A 386 8.72 9.72 -9.17
C ILE A 386 7.79 8.56 -9.56
N PHE A 387 7.03 8.03 -8.59
CA PHE A 387 6.20 6.85 -8.76
C PHE A 387 5.01 7.10 -9.68
N ARG A 388 4.41 8.29 -9.66
CA ARG A 388 3.33 8.67 -10.59
C ARG A 388 3.74 8.55 -12.05
N LYS A 389 4.99 8.88 -12.41
CA LYS A 389 5.49 8.74 -13.78
C LYS A 389 5.41 7.28 -14.27
N PHE A 390 5.47 6.32 -13.37
CA PHE A 390 5.39 4.90 -13.67
C PHE A 390 3.99 4.30 -13.41
N GLY A 391 2.99 5.15 -13.10
CA GLY A 391 1.63 4.72 -12.86
C GLY A 391 1.36 4.12 -11.48
N LEU A 392 2.29 4.30 -10.53
CA LEU A 392 2.17 3.90 -9.14
C LEU A 392 1.89 5.12 -8.25
N SER A 393 1.11 4.94 -7.19
CA SER A 393 0.91 5.97 -6.17
C SER A 393 2.20 6.15 -5.34
N GLY A 394 2.48 7.37 -4.88
CA GLY A 394 3.60 7.62 -3.97
C GLY A 394 3.52 6.84 -2.66
N LYS A 395 2.30 6.53 -2.20
CA LYS A 395 2.08 5.62 -1.06
C LYS A 395 2.60 4.21 -1.31
N SER A 396 2.73 3.76 -2.56
CA SER A 396 3.27 2.44 -2.94
C SER A 396 4.75 2.28 -2.61
N PHE A 397 5.48 3.39 -2.48
CA PHE A 397 6.90 3.34 -2.13
C PHE A 397 7.14 2.82 -0.71
N ILE A 398 6.28 3.15 0.25
CA ILE A 398 6.42 2.69 1.65
C ILE A 398 6.40 1.16 1.75
N PRO A 399 5.40 0.44 1.20
CA PRO A 399 5.41 -1.01 1.11
C PRO A 399 6.66 -1.61 0.46
N MET A 400 7.11 -1.03 -0.65
CA MET A 400 8.29 -1.52 -1.37
C MET A 400 9.57 -1.33 -0.58
N LEU A 401 9.69 -0.19 0.10
CA LEU A 401 10.81 0.10 0.97
C LEU A 401 10.88 -0.89 2.14
N ILE A 402 9.77 -1.06 2.87
CA ILE A 402 9.69 -2.02 3.96
C ILE A 402 9.95 -3.44 3.43
N GLY A 403 9.50 -3.73 2.20
CA GLY A 403 9.71 -4.98 1.49
C GLY A 403 11.19 -5.30 1.22
N SER A 404 12.06 -4.29 1.11
CA SER A 404 13.51 -4.51 0.97
C SER A 404 14.16 -5.11 2.23
N GLY A 405 13.57 -4.89 3.40
CA GLY A 405 13.94 -5.62 4.61
C GLY A 405 13.25 -6.97 4.68
N CYS A 406 11.92 -7.00 4.61
CA CYS A 406 11.11 -8.21 4.61
C CYS A 406 9.82 -8.02 3.82
N GLY A 407 9.49 -8.99 2.94
CA GLY A 407 8.29 -8.95 2.11
C GLY A 407 6.98 -8.99 2.91
N VAL A 408 6.94 -9.65 4.08
CA VAL A 408 5.73 -9.77 4.90
C VAL A 408 5.22 -8.42 5.39
N PRO A 409 6.00 -7.62 6.15
CA PRO A 409 5.57 -6.30 6.57
C PRO A 409 5.43 -5.33 5.39
N GLY A 410 6.23 -5.50 4.32
CA GLY A 410 6.10 -4.72 3.10
C GLY A 410 4.71 -4.87 2.49
N VAL A 411 4.25 -6.08 2.27
CA VAL A 411 2.89 -6.35 1.76
C VAL A 411 1.82 -5.84 2.73
N MET A 412 1.98 -6.04 4.04
CA MET A 412 1.03 -5.57 5.04
C MET A 412 0.91 -4.03 5.08
N ALA A 413 1.99 -3.32 4.81
CA ALA A 413 1.99 -1.86 4.75
C ALA A 413 1.13 -1.29 3.60
N SER A 414 0.80 -2.10 2.60
CA SER A 414 -0.09 -1.69 1.50
C SER A 414 -1.52 -1.30 1.96
N ARG A 415 -1.90 -1.62 3.20
CA ARG A 415 -3.17 -1.19 3.81
C ARG A 415 -3.32 0.32 3.91
N THR A 416 -2.22 1.05 3.94
CA THR A 416 -2.22 2.52 3.94
C THR A 416 -2.64 3.12 2.61
N ILE A 417 -2.77 2.30 1.56
CA ILE A 417 -3.21 2.70 0.23
C ILE A 417 -4.72 2.53 0.14
N GLU A 418 -5.43 3.64 0.03
CA GLU A 418 -6.90 3.69 0.02
C GLU A 418 -7.47 3.15 -1.28
N ASN A 419 -6.87 3.50 -2.42
CA ASN A 419 -7.31 3.02 -3.73
C ASN A 419 -7.01 1.53 -3.90
N GLU A 420 -8.05 0.73 -4.12
CA GLU A 420 -7.94 -0.73 -4.20
C GLU A 420 -7.10 -1.21 -5.40
N ARG A 421 -7.13 -0.50 -6.54
CA ARG A 421 -6.31 -0.81 -7.72
C ARG A 421 -4.82 -0.62 -7.41
N ASP A 422 -4.48 0.55 -6.86
CA ASP A 422 -3.10 0.90 -6.50
C ASP A 422 -2.58 -0.03 -5.42
N ARG A 423 -3.42 -0.38 -4.43
CA ARG A 423 -3.10 -1.35 -3.39
C ARG A 423 -2.79 -2.73 -3.98
N ARG A 424 -3.66 -3.26 -4.86
CA ARG A 424 -3.44 -4.55 -5.53
C ARG A 424 -2.17 -4.55 -6.37
N MET A 425 -1.95 -3.51 -7.15
CA MET A 425 -0.74 -3.37 -7.96
C MET A 425 0.52 -3.32 -7.09
N THR A 426 0.47 -2.58 -5.99
CA THR A 426 1.57 -2.51 -5.01
C THR A 426 1.85 -3.87 -4.39
N VAL A 427 0.81 -4.61 -3.96
CA VAL A 427 0.97 -5.97 -3.42
C VAL A 427 1.64 -6.91 -4.43
N MET A 428 1.29 -6.82 -5.71
CA MET A 428 1.88 -7.64 -6.79
C MET A 428 3.35 -7.31 -7.06
N THR A 429 3.81 -6.10 -6.77
CA THR A 429 5.15 -5.63 -7.17
C THR A 429 6.10 -5.47 -5.99
N THR A 430 5.61 -5.35 -4.76
CA THR A 430 6.42 -5.12 -3.54
C THR A 430 7.50 -6.17 -3.34
N CYS A 431 7.23 -7.44 -3.65
CA CYS A 431 8.16 -8.54 -3.42
C CYS A 431 9.25 -8.68 -4.49
N PHE A 432 9.28 -7.84 -5.51
CA PHE A 432 10.38 -7.83 -6.50
C PHE A 432 11.66 -7.22 -5.94
N VAL A 433 11.56 -6.33 -4.95
CA VAL A 433 12.76 -5.83 -4.25
C VAL A 433 13.43 -6.99 -3.50
N PRO A 434 14.76 -7.13 -3.57
CA PRO A 434 15.48 -8.08 -2.73
C PRO A 434 15.24 -7.79 -1.26
N CYS A 435 14.80 -8.79 -0.51
CA CYS A 435 14.70 -8.72 0.95
C CYS A 435 15.92 -9.41 1.59
N GLY A 436 16.10 -9.24 2.91
CA GLY A 436 17.22 -9.86 3.64
C GLY A 436 17.36 -11.36 3.39
N ALA A 437 16.26 -12.11 3.36
CA ALA A 437 16.23 -13.55 3.08
C ALA A 437 16.70 -13.96 1.66
N LYS A 438 16.72 -13.01 0.71
CA LYS A 438 17.23 -13.25 -0.65
C LYS A 438 18.74 -12.96 -0.77
N MET A 439 19.34 -12.25 0.20
CA MET A 439 20.75 -11.88 0.17
C MET A 439 21.69 -13.08 0.19
N PRO A 440 21.45 -14.14 0.98
CA PRO A 440 22.28 -15.34 0.95
C PRO A 440 22.34 -16.01 -0.43
N ILE A 441 21.24 -16.01 -1.20
CA ILE A 441 21.24 -16.54 -2.57
C ILE A 441 22.17 -15.71 -3.46
N ILE A 442 22.08 -14.38 -3.34
CA ILE A 442 22.91 -13.45 -4.12
C ILE A 442 24.40 -13.64 -3.72
N GLY A 443 24.68 -13.73 -2.40
CA GLY A 443 26.01 -13.95 -1.86
C GLY A 443 26.63 -15.25 -2.34
N LEU A 444 25.92 -16.37 -2.24
CA LEU A 444 26.33 -17.69 -2.69
C LEU A 444 26.78 -17.68 -4.16
N PHE A 445 25.93 -17.21 -5.06
CA PHE A 445 26.24 -17.22 -6.50
C PHE A 445 27.29 -16.17 -6.87
N ALA A 446 27.28 -15.01 -6.21
CA ALA A 446 28.33 -14.00 -6.41
C ALA A 446 29.71 -14.53 -5.96
N GLY A 447 29.76 -15.24 -4.82
CA GLY A 447 30.98 -15.90 -4.32
C GLY A 447 31.46 -17.03 -5.22
N ALA A 448 30.56 -17.96 -5.57
CA ALA A 448 30.91 -19.18 -6.30
C ALA A 448 31.42 -18.94 -7.73
N LEU A 449 30.82 -18.00 -8.46
CA LEU A 449 31.04 -17.88 -9.92
C LEU A 449 31.51 -16.50 -10.38
N PHE A 450 31.42 -15.47 -9.53
CA PHE A 450 31.77 -14.10 -9.88
C PHE A 450 32.87 -13.52 -8.97
N GLY A 451 33.60 -14.36 -8.23
CA GLY A 451 34.72 -13.96 -7.38
C GLY A 451 34.36 -12.97 -6.28
N GLY A 452 33.15 -13.06 -5.72
CA GLY A 452 32.67 -12.14 -4.68
C GLY A 452 32.34 -10.73 -5.18
N SER A 453 32.08 -10.56 -6.49
CA SER A 453 31.86 -9.26 -7.10
C SER A 453 30.60 -8.57 -6.53
N GLY A 454 30.79 -7.46 -5.83
CA GLY A 454 29.70 -6.58 -5.37
C GLY A 454 28.81 -6.03 -6.51
N LEU A 455 29.30 -6.01 -7.76
CA LEU A 455 28.51 -5.59 -8.91
C LEU A 455 27.34 -6.54 -9.19
N VAL A 456 27.49 -7.83 -8.92
CA VAL A 456 26.41 -8.83 -9.07
C VAL A 456 25.30 -8.54 -8.07
N ALA A 457 25.64 -8.27 -6.81
CA ALA A 457 24.66 -7.90 -5.78
C ALA A 457 23.92 -6.59 -6.12
N VAL A 458 24.66 -5.58 -6.58
CA VAL A 458 24.09 -4.31 -7.02
C VAL A 458 23.17 -4.52 -8.23
N SER A 459 23.57 -5.33 -9.21
CA SER A 459 22.74 -5.65 -10.38
C SER A 459 21.41 -6.30 -10.00
N ALA A 460 21.40 -7.19 -9.00
CA ALA A 460 20.20 -7.84 -8.50
C ALA A 460 19.19 -6.81 -7.94
N TYR A 461 19.65 -5.80 -7.20
CA TYR A 461 18.81 -4.70 -6.74
C TYR A 461 18.22 -3.89 -7.89
N PHE A 462 19.03 -3.53 -8.88
CA PHE A 462 18.55 -2.80 -10.04
C PHE A 462 17.55 -3.60 -10.88
N ILE A 463 17.72 -4.92 -11.00
CA ILE A 463 16.75 -5.80 -11.65
C ILE A 463 15.43 -5.80 -10.91
N GLY A 464 15.43 -5.87 -9.56
CA GLY A 464 14.23 -5.77 -8.75
C GLY A 464 13.49 -4.44 -8.96
N VAL A 465 14.21 -3.33 -8.93
CA VAL A 465 13.63 -1.98 -9.18
C VAL A 465 13.10 -1.89 -10.63
N ALA A 466 13.86 -2.35 -11.62
CA ALA A 466 13.41 -2.39 -13.01
C ALA A 466 12.14 -3.24 -13.18
N ALA A 467 12.05 -4.39 -12.50
CA ALA A 467 10.89 -5.26 -12.51
C ALA A 467 9.63 -4.53 -11.97
N ILE A 468 9.78 -3.71 -10.91
CA ILE A 468 8.70 -2.90 -10.37
C ILE A 468 8.22 -1.87 -11.40
N ILE A 469 9.15 -1.13 -11.99
CA ILE A 469 8.85 -0.08 -12.98
C ILE A 469 8.16 -0.69 -14.21
N LEU A 470 8.73 -1.75 -14.78
CA LEU A 470 8.18 -2.44 -15.93
C LEU A 470 6.79 -3.00 -15.64
N SER A 471 6.61 -3.63 -14.47
CA SER A 471 5.31 -4.17 -14.04
C SER A 471 4.29 -3.06 -13.82
N GLY A 472 4.67 -1.92 -13.21
CA GLY A 472 3.80 -0.76 -13.03
C GLY A 472 3.27 -0.25 -14.37
N ILE A 473 4.16 -0.06 -15.36
CA ILE A 473 3.80 0.41 -16.70
C ILE A 473 2.91 -0.61 -17.43
N ILE A 474 3.24 -1.90 -17.36
CA ILE A 474 2.47 -2.97 -18.04
C ILE A 474 1.09 -3.13 -17.43
N LEU A 475 1.01 -3.21 -16.10
CA LEU A 475 -0.24 -3.42 -15.38
C LEU A 475 -1.19 -2.23 -15.58
N LYS A 476 -0.71 -0.98 -15.52
CA LYS A 476 -1.52 0.22 -15.78
C LYS A 476 -2.22 0.19 -17.14
N LYS A 477 -1.65 -0.48 -18.14
CA LYS A 477 -2.23 -0.62 -19.49
C LYS A 477 -3.24 -1.76 -19.62
N THR A 478 -3.63 -2.38 -18.50
CA THR A 478 -4.66 -3.44 -18.47
C THR A 478 -5.97 -2.89 -17.91
N LYS A 479 -7.10 -3.43 -18.35
CA LYS A 479 -8.45 -3.01 -17.91
C LYS A 479 -8.61 -3.03 -16.38
N ALA A 480 -7.94 -3.94 -15.69
CA ALA A 480 -8.06 -4.12 -14.25
C ALA A 480 -7.38 -3.02 -13.43
N PHE A 481 -6.35 -2.36 -13.99
CA PHE A 481 -5.51 -1.37 -13.32
C PHE A 481 -5.45 -0.02 -14.05
N ALA A 482 -6.27 0.15 -15.10
CA ALA A 482 -6.35 1.41 -15.84
C ALA A 482 -6.95 2.53 -14.98
N GLY A 483 -6.55 3.77 -15.26
CA GLY A 483 -6.97 4.99 -14.58
C GLY A 483 -5.78 5.70 -13.92
N ASP A 484 -5.99 6.97 -13.54
CA ASP A 484 -4.94 7.75 -12.90
C ASP A 484 -4.70 7.30 -11.44
N PRO A 485 -3.44 7.29 -10.98
CA PRO A 485 -3.14 7.02 -9.59
C PRO A 485 -3.79 8.08 -8.71
N ALA A 486 -4.35 7.65 -7.58
CA ALA A 486 -4.99 8.57 -6.63
C ALA A 486 -4.03 9.71 -6.26
N PRO A 487 -4.48 10.97 -6.27
CA PRO A 487 -3.65 12.10 -5.89
C PRO A 487 -3.14 11.92 -4.46
N PHE A 488 -1.87 12.22 -4.25
CA PHE A 488 -1.27 12.16 -2.92
C PHE A 488 -1.71 13.38 -2.11
N VAL A 489 -2.89 13.28 -1.50
CA VAL A 489 -3.42 14.29 -0.58
C VAL A 489 -3.19 13.78 0.84
N MET A 490 -1.98 13.96 1.36
CA MET A 490 -1.66 13.61 2.76
C MET A 490 -1.01 14.81 3.45
N GLU A 491 -1.56 15.19 4.60
CA GLU A 491 -0.87 16.15 5.47
C GLU A 491 0.43 15.52 5.96
N LEU A 492 1.49 16.31 5.94
CA LEU A 492 2.70 15.96 6.65
C LEU A 492 2.42 16.22 8.14
N PRO A 493 2.25 15.16 8.97
CA PRO A 493 1.98 15.34 10.39
C PRO A 493 3.16 16.09 11.03
N ALA A 494 2.91 16.94 12.03
CA ALA A 494 4.00 17.58 12.75
C ALA A 494 4.92 16.53 13.37
N TYR A 495 6.23 16.78 13.36
CA TYR A 495 7.17 15.90 14.06
C TYR A 495 6.88 15.90 15.57
N HIS A 496 6.85 14.74 16.14
CA HIS A 496 6.71 14.56 17.58
C HIS A 496 7.66 13.47 18.10
N VAL A 497 7.96 13.53 19.38
CA VAL A 497 8.78 12.51 20.01
C VAL A 497 7.99 11.20 20.04
N PRO A 498 8.59 10.06 19.62
CA PRO A 498 7.90 8.79 19.60
C PRO A 498 7.37 8.39 20.97
N SER A 499 6.15 7.94 21.01
CA SER A 499 5.53 7.39 22.22
C SER A 499 6.02 5.96 22.44
N VAL A 500 6.82 5.73 23.47
CA VAL A 500 7.40 4.41 23.77
C VAL A 500 6.31 3.34 23.86
N GLY A 501 5.18 3.64 24.49
CA GLY A 501 4.07 2.70 24.62
C GLY A 501 3.44 2.31 23.27
N ASN A 502 3.25 3.27 22.37
CA ASN A 502 2.70 3.02 21.03
C ASN A 502 3.67 2.22 20.18
N VAL A 503 4.95 2.60 20.18
CA VAL A 503 6.01 1.92 19.43
C VAL A 503 6.15 0.47 19.86
N LEU A 504 6.24 0.20 21.18
CA LEU A 504 6.36 -1.17 21.69
C LEU A 504 5.11 -2.01 21.40
N ARG A 505 3.91 -1.43 21.55
CA ARG A 505 2.66 -2.13 21.21
C ARG A 505 2.61 -2.48 19.73
N ALA A 506 2.90 -1.51 18.84
CA ALA A 506 2.90 -1.73 17.40
C ALA A 506 3.94 -2.80 16.99
N THR A 507 5.13 -2.77 17.58
CA THR A 507 6.18 -3.77 17.37
C THR A 507 5.72 -5.16 17.79
N TRP A 508 5.14 -5.28 18.99
CA TRP A 508 4.65 -6.56 19.50
C TRP A 508 3.49 -7.13 18.68
N GLU A 509 2.50 -6.29 18.33
CA GLU A 509 1.37 -6.72 17.50
C GLU A 509 1.81 -7.23 16.12
N ARG A 510 2.77 -6.54 15.48
CA ARG A 510 3.37 -6.97 14.21
C ARG A 510 4.16 -8.27 14.38
N GLY A 511 5.00 -8.36 15.39
CA GLY A 511 5.81 -9.55 15.69
C GLY A 511 4.95 -10.76 16.03
N TRP A 512 3.97 -10.61 16.91
CA TRP A 512 3.05 -11.69 17.27
C TRP A 512 2.22 -12.18 16.09
N SER A 513 1.75 -11.23 15.27
CA SER A 513 1.04 -11.55 14.03
C SER A 513 1.91 -12.35 13.04
N PHE A 514 3.21 -12.05 12.98
CA PHE A 514 4.19 -12.79 12.19
C PHE A 514 4.37 -14.22 12.75
N ILE A 515 4.70 -14.38 14.03
CA ILE A 515 4.91 -15.69 14.69
C ILE A 515 3.71 -16.61 14.49
N LYS A 516 2.50 -16.11 14.77
CA LYS A 516 1.28 -16.92 14.68
C LYS A 516 0.98 -17.40 13.27
N ARG A 517 1.33 -16.65 12.25
CA ARG A 517 0.96 -16.94 10.84
C ARG A 517 2.06 -17.62 10.07
N ALA A 518 3.27 -17.05 10.13
CA ALA A 518 4.42 -17.64 9.46
C ALA A 518 4.79 -18.97 10.13
N GLY A 519 4.78 -19.02 11.47
CA GLY A 519 5.14 -20.20 12.24
C GLY A 519 4.33 -21.44 11.88
N THR A 520 3.00 -21.31 11.75
CA THR A 520 2.15 -22.47 11.40
C THR A 520 2.43 -23.01 9.99
N ILE A 521 2.63 -22.11 9.02
CA ILE A 521 2.86 -22.51 7.61
C ILE A 521 4.27 -23.09 7.48
N ILE A 522 5.28 -22.45 8.06
CA ILE A 522 6.67 -22.90 7.97
C ILE A 522 6.82 -24.24 8.67
N LEU A 523 6.27 -24.41 9.88
CA LEU A 523 6.30 -25.69 10.61
C LEU A 523 5.65 -26.82 9.79
N ALA A 524 4.46 -26.60 9.25
CA ALA A 524 3.80 -27.62 8.42
C ALA A 524 4.63 -27.97 7.18
N SER A 525 5.25 -26.98 6.55
CA SER A 525 6.10 -27.17 5.37
C SER A 525 7.39 -27.91 5.73
N SER A 526 8.01 -27.60 6.87
CA SER A 526 9.23 -28.30 7.34
C SER A 526 8.97 -29.78 7.59
N ILE A 527 7.84 -30.12 8.21
CA ILE A 527 7.43 -31.51 8.42
C ILE A 527 7.22 -32.23 7.08
N ILE A 528 6.54 -31.60 6.13
CA ILE A 528 6.32 -32.18 4.79
C ILE A 528 7.65 -32.40 4.07
N LEU A 529 8.55 -31.42 4.11
CA LEU A 529 9.86 -31.54 3.46
C LEU A 529 10.72 -32.61 4.11
N TRP A 530 10.77 -32.67 5.45
CA TRP A 530 11.46 -33.72 6.16
C TRP A 530 10.97 -35.10 5.70
N PHE A 531 9.65 -35.29 5.58
CA PHE A 531 9.08 -36.51 5.07
C PHE A 531 9.51 -36.82 3.63
N LEU A 532 9.38 -35.84 2.72
CA LEU A 532 9.74 -36.01 1.31
C LEU A 532 11.24 -36.24 1.09
N GLN A 533 12.09 -35.72 1.97
CA GLN A 533 13.54 -35.87 1.90
C GLN A 533 14.01 -37.18 2.53
N GLY A 534 13.40 -37.56 3.68
CA GLY A 534 13.82 -38.76 4.44
C GLY A 534 13.22 -40.08 3.92
N PHE A 535 12.21 -40.01 3.04
CA PHE A 535 11.54 -41.21 2.51
C PHE A 535 11.64 -41.29 0.98
N GLY A 536 11.76 -42.54 0.51
CA GLY A 536 11.87 -42.82 -0.94
C GLY A 536 11.58 -44.25 -1.27
N PHE A 537 11.74 -44.59 -2.54
CA PHE A 537 11.62 -45.97 -3.03
C PHE A 537 13.02 -46.59 -3.16
N THR A 538 13.33 -47.56 -2.30
CA THR A 538 14.55 -48.37 -2.33
C THR A 538 14.29 -49.72 -2.97
N GLU A 539 15.32 -50.51 -3.23
CA GLU A 539 15.18 -51.89 -3.72
C GLU A 539 14.36 -52.78 -2.74
N ALA A 540 14.36 -52.44 -1.45
CA ALA A 540 13.58 -53.12 -0.44
C ALA A 540 12.09 -52.64 -0.33
N GLY A 541 11.70 -51.63 -1.14
CA GLY A 541 10.39 -51.03 -1.09
C GLY A 541 10.40 -49.60 -0.57
N PHE A 542 9.23 -49.10 -0.13
CA PHE A 542 9.10 -47.77 0.42
C PHE A 542 9.63 -47.70 1.85
N GLY A 543 10.60 -46.81 2.11
CA GLY A 543 11.23 -46.70 3.43
C GLY A 543 12.05 -45.44 3.58
N MET A 544 12.74 -45.31 4.71
CA MET A 544 13.72 -44.24 4.91
C MET A 544 14.92 -44.46 3.98
N VAL A 545 15.40 -43.36 3.41
CA VAL A 545 16.54 -43.35 2.50
C VAL A 545 17.69 -42.55 3.10
N GLU A 546 18.90 -43.08 2.94
CA GLU A 546 20.14 -42.42 3.37
C GLU A 546 20.70 -41.51 2.25
N ASP A 547 20.43 -41.86 0.98
CA ASP A 547 20.84 -41.09 -0.16
C ASP A 547 19.70 -40.19 -0.65
N ASN A 548 19.93 -38.87 -0.60
CA ASN A 548 18.98 -37.84 -1.05
C ASN A 548 18.57 -38.02 -2.51
N ASN A 549 19.40 -38.63 -3.37
CA ASN A 549 19.10 -38.88 -4.78
C ASN A 549 17.94 -39.88 -4.98
N THR A 550 17.66 -40.72 -4.02
CA THR A 550 16.57 -41.74 -4.05
C THR A 550 15.31 -41.28 -3.32
N SER A 551 15.33 -40.07 -2.77
CA SER A 551 14.20 -39.50 -2.02
C SER A 551 13.00 -39.19 -2.92
N LEU A 552 11.81 -39.13 -2.30
CA LEU A 552 10.60 -38.62 -2.97
C LEU A 552 10.81 -37.20 -3.49
N LEU A 553 11.56 -36.40 -2.72
CA LEU A 553 11.85 -35.01 -3.11
C LEU A 553 12.69 -34.95 -4.40
N ALA A 554 13.69 -35.81 -4.55
CA ALA A 554 14.50 -35.93 -5.77
C ALA A 554 13.65 -36.40 -6.95
N SER A 555 12.76 -37.37 -6.73
CA SER A 555 11.86 -37.87 -7.79
C SER A 555 10.88 -36.80 -8.27
N ILE A 556 10.28 -36.03 -7.35
CA ILE A 556 9.40 -34.90 -7.68
C ILE A 556 10.19 -33.79 -8.37
N GLY A 557 11.37 -33.45 -7.83
CA GLY A 557 12.26 -32.44 -8.40
C GLY A 557 12.66 -32.78 -9.82
N GLY A 558 13.06 -34.05 -10.07
CA GLY A 558 13.38 -34.55 -11.40
C GLY A 558 12.21 -34.48 -12.38
N ALA A 559 11.00 -34.83 -11.93
CA ALA A 559 9.80 -34.76 -12.76
C ALA A 559 9.43 -33.32 -13.17
N VAL A 560 9.81 -32.32 -12.39
CA VAL A 560 9.50 -30.90 -12.66
C VAL A 560 10.68 -30.14 -13.29
N ALA A 561 11.90 -30.70 -13.20
CA ALA A 561 13.15 -30.07 -13.66
C ALA A 561 13.11 -29.61 -15.14
N PHE A 562 12.35 -30.32 -16.00
CA PHE A 562 12.19 -29.95 -17.41
C PHE A 562 11.64 -28.53 -17.63
N LEU A 563 10.84 -28.03 -16.67
CA LEU A 563 10.30 -26.67 -16.74
C LEU A 563 11.40 -25.60 -16.62
N PHE A 564 12.48 -25.90 -15.91
CA PHE A 564 13.58 -24.99 -15.67
C PHE A 564 14.77 -25.20 -16.65
N ALA A 565 14.73 -26.26 -17.46
CA ALA A 565 15.74 -26.52 -18.48
C ALA A 565 15.90 -25.35 -19.47
N PRO A 566 14.84 -24.69 -19.98
CA PRO A 566 14.98 -23.51 -20.85
C PRO A 566 15.65 -22.32 -20.16
N LEU A 567 15.67 -22.27 -18.83
CA LEU A 567 16.27 -21.23 -18.00
C LEU A 567 17.74 -21.52 -17.65
N GLY A 568 18.27 -22.70 -18.03
CA GLY A 568 19.65 -23.09 -17.81
C GLY A 568 19.94 -23.83 -16.49
N PHE A 569 18.93 -24.05 -15.66
CA PHE A 569 19.09 -24.78 -14.38
C PHE A 569 18.09 -25.94 -14.23
N GLY A 570 17.87 -26.70 -15.29
CA GLY A 570 16.98 -27.86 -15.33
C GLY A 570 17.52 -29.09 -14.62
N THR A 571 18.24 -28.95 -13.52
CA THR A 571 18.68 -30.03 -12.65
C THR A 571 17.68 -30.25 -11.53
N TRP A 572 17.56 -31.49 -11.02
CA TRP A 572 16.65 -31.77 -9.93
C TRP A 572 17.06 -31.01 -8.66
N GLN A 573 18.38 -30.84 -8.41
CA GLN A 573 18.89 -30.07 -7.27
C GLN A 573 18.46 -28.61 -7.32
N ALA A 574 18.63 -27.94 -8.43
CA ALA A 574 18.22 -26.55 -8.62
C ALA A 574 16.68 -26.41 -8.50
N THR A 575 15.93 -27.39 -9.00
CA THR A 575 14.47 -27.41 -8.90
C THR A 575 14.03 -27.55 -7.44
N VAL A 576 14.62 -28.48 -6.69
CA VAL A 576 14.35 -28.67 -5.28
C VAL A 576 14.70 -27.41 -4.48
N ALA A 577 15.89 -26.82 -4.70
CA ALA A 577 16.31 -25.59 -4.06
C ALA A 577 15.35 -24.42 -4.36
N THR A 578 14.82 -24.35 -5.58
CA THR A 578 13.79 -23.34 -5.93
C THR A 578 12.48 -23.55 -5.16
N VAL A 579 12.03 -24.80 -5.03
CA VAL A 579 10.80 -25.15 -4.31
C VAL A 579 10.95 -24.92 -2.80
N THR A 580 12.07 -25.36 -2.21
CA THR A 580 12.37 -25.12 -0.78
C THR A 580 12.50 -23.62 -0.48
N GLY A 581 13.05 -22.85 -1.41
CA GLY A 581 13.11 -21.39 -1.35
C GLY A 581 11.74 -20.69 -1.36
N LEU A 582 10.64 -21.39 -1.65
CA LEU A 582 9.28 -20.84 -1.44
C LEU A 582 8.86 -20.91 0.03
N ILE A 583 9.44 -21.78 0.83
CA ILE A 583 9.16 -21.86 2.27
C ILE A 583 9.83 -20.68 2.95
N ALA A 584 11.15 -20.61 2.80
CA ALA A 584 11.97 -19.48 3.22
C ALA A 584 13.13 -19.34 2.23
N LYS A 585 13.42 -18.13 1.77
CA LYS A 585 14.42 -17.91 0.70
C LYS A 585 15.84 -18.26 1.13
N GLU A 586 16.17 -18.08 2.39
CA GLU A 586 17.46 -18.49 2.97
C GLU A 586 17.69 -20.01 2.89
N ASN A 587 16.63 -20.81 2.90
CA ASN A 587 16.74 -22.28 2.83
C ASN A 587 17.34 -22.79 1.51
N VAL A 588 17.45 -21.95 0.48
CA VAL A 588 18.12 -22.30 -0.78
C VAL A 588 19.57 -22.70 -0.52
N VAL A 589 20.28 -21.95 0.32
CA VAL A 589 21.69 -22.18 0.65
C VAL A 589 21.85 -23.51 1.41
N SER A 590 21.10 -23.68 2.50
CA SER A 590 21.10 -24.92 3.28
C SER A 590 20.68 -26.14 2.43
N THR A 591 19.70 -25.96 1.54
CA THR A 591 19.28 -27.04 0.63
C THR A 591 20.41 -27.46 -0.28
N PHE A 592 21.16 -26.53 -0.87
CA PHE A 592 22.33 -26.91 -1.69
C PHE A 592 23.40 -27.60 -0.84
N GLY A 593 23.64 -27.14 0.40
CA GLY A 593 24.57 -27.82 1.32
C GLY A 593 24.19 -29.28 1.52
N VAL A 594 22.93 -29.56 1.83
CA VAL A 594 22.41 -30.92 2.00
C VAL A 594 22.45 -31.71 0.70
N LEU A 595 22.01 -31.14 -0.42
CA LEU A 595 21.94 -31.85 -1.70
C LEU A 595 23.30 -32.19 -2.28
N PHE A 596 24.33 -31.43 -1.92
CA PHE A 596 25.73 -31.74 -2.32
C PHE A 596 26.48 -32.58 -1.27
N GLY A 597 25.78 -33.03 -0.18
CA GLY A 597 26.37 -33.89 0.82
C GLY A 597 27.33 -33.19 1.79
N LEU A 598 27.25 -31.86 1.90
CA LEU A 598 28.16 -31.05 2.71
C LEU A 598 27.58 -30.72 4.10
N GLY A 599 26.26 -30.93 4.31
CA GLY A 599 25.55 -30.60 5.56
C GLY A 599 24.55 -29.44 5.40
N ALA A 600 23.74 -29.23 6.45
CA ALA A 600 22.67 -28.20 6.44
C ALA A 600 23.13 -26.86 7.03
N ASP A 601 24.14 -26.86 7.89
CA ASP A 601 24.57 -25.68 8.69
C ASP A 601 25.66 -24.85 8.00
N LEU A 602 25.60 -24.77 6.65
CA LEU A 602 26.56 -24.02 5.85
C LEU A 602 26.07 -22.61 5.57
N THR A 603 27.02 -21.66 5.58
CA THR A 603 26.79 -20.28 5.16
C THR A 603 27.08 -20.12 3.67
N GLU A 604 26.60 -19.01 3.08
CA GLU A 604 26.88 -18.63 1.70
C GLU A 604 28.37 -18.39 1.37
N GLU A 605 29.23 -18.28 2.39
CA GLU A 605 30.67 -18.05 2.26
C GLU A 605 31.50 -19.33 2.40
N ASP A 606 30.87 -20.49 2.67
CA ASP A 606 31.56 -21.76 2.85
C ASP A 606 32.32 -22.18 1.57
N PRO A 607 33.64 -22.40 1.64
CA PRO A 607 34.44 -22.72 0.45
C PRO A 607 34.04 -24.04 -0.21
N GLY A 608 33.58 -25.03 0.55
CA GLY A 608 33.11 -26.32 0.03
C GLY A 608 31.83 -26.17 -0.78
N LEU A 609 30.88 -25.37 -0.26
CA LEU A 609 29.63 -25.08 -0.93
C LEU A 609 29.84 -24.24 -2.19
N LEU A 610 30.70 -23.22 -2.11
CA LEU A 610 31.07 -22.38 -3.27
C LEU A 610 31.68 -23.21 -4.40
N ALA A 611 32.58 -24.13 -4.06
CA ALA A 611 33.20 -25.03 -5.04
C ALA A 611 32.16 -25.99 -5.67
N ALA A 612 31.27 -26.58 -4.86
CA ALA A 612 30.23 -27.48 -5.35
C ALA A 612 29.26 -26.76 -6.29
N VAL A 613 28.78 -25.57 -5.93
CA VAL A 613 27.93 -24.74 -6.80
C VAL A 613 28.65 -24.38 -8.10
N GLY A 614 29.95 -24.03 -8.01
CA GLY A 614 30.76 -23.71 -9.18
C GLY A 614 30.93 -24.85 -10.19
N THR A 615 30.81 -26.12 -9.75
CA THR A 615 30.85 -27.29 -10.66
C THR A 615 29.51 -27.62 -11.31
N HIS A 616 28.39 -27.21 -10.70
CA HIS A 616 27.03 -27.55 -11.17
C HIS A 616 26.37 -26.45 -11.96
N PHE A 617 26.85 -25.21 -11.86
CA PHE A 617 26.31 -24.05 -12.56
C PHE A 617 27.37 -23.39 -13.44
N THR A 618 26.95 -22.89 -14.61
CA THR A 618 27.72 -21.90 -15.34
C THR A 618 27.42 -20.51 -14.80
N ALA A 619 28.26 -19.52 -15.08
CA ALA A 619 28.04 -18.15 -14.64
C ALA A 619 26.66 -17.62 -15.10
N LEU A 620 26.26 -17.96 -16.32
CA LEU A 620 24.98 -17.50 -16.87
C LEU A 620 23.77 -18.26 -16.30
N SER A 621 23.89 -19.58 -16.09
CA SER A 621 22.81 -20.36 -15.47
C SER A 621 22.60 -19.98 -13.99
N ALA A 622 23.67 -19.67 -13.28
CA ALA A 622 23.66 -19.16 -11.92
C ALA A 622 22.97 -17.78 -11.82
N TYR A 623 23.32 -16.89 -12.75
CA TYR A 623 22.68 -15.57 -12.82
C TYR A 623 21.20 -15.66 -13.15
N SER A 624 20.81 -16.56 -14.07
CA SER A 624 19.41 -16.86 -14.39
C SER A 624 18.65 -17.43 -13.19
N PHE A 625 19.25 -18.38 -12.47
CA PHE A 625 18.68 -18.94 -11.24
C PHE A 625 18.46 -17.88 -10.16
N MET A 626 19.46 -17.02 -9.96
CA MET A 626 19.40 -15.90 -9.03
C MET A 626 18.25 -14.95 -9.39
N ILE A 627 18.13 -14.53 -10.65
CA ILE A 627 17.05 -13.65 -11.13
C ILE A 627 15.69 -14.31 -10.94
N PHE A 628 15.56 -15.60 -11.27
CA PHE A 628 14.30 -16.33 -11.07
C PHE A 628 13.89 -16.31 -9.62
N ASN A 629 14.76 -16.70 -8.69
CA ASN A 629 14.48 -16.74 -7.26
C ASN A 629 14.26 -15.34 -6.65
N LEU A 630 14.84 -14.31 -7.25
CA LEU A 630 14.61 -12.92 -6.87
C LEU A 630 13.19 -12.45 -7.22
N LEU A 631 12.71 -12.74 -8.43
CA LEU A 631 11.48 -12.21 -8.98
C LEU A 631 10.26 -13.14 -8.85
N CYS A 632 10.46 -14.45 -8.63
CA CYS A 632 9.35 -15.40 -8.47
C CYS A 632 8.54 -15.14 -7.20
N ALA A 633 7.51 -15.95 -6.98
CA ALA A 633 6.71 -15.89 -5.74
C ALA A 633 7.60 -15.81 -4.50
N PRO A 634 7.28 -14.94 -3.55
CA PRO A 634 8.03 -14.82 -2.30
C PRO A 634 7.82 -16.03 -1.40
N CYS A 635 8.45 -16.04 -0.21
CA CYS A 635 8.24 -17.09 0.78
C CYS A 635 6.77 -17.25 1.19
N PHE A 636 6.39 -18.42 1.70
CA PHE A 636 5.03 -18.73 2.11
C PHE A 636 4.45 -17.73 3.12
N ALA A 637 5.27 -17.22 4.02
CA ALA A 637 4.87 -16.16 4.94
C ALA A 637 4.39 -14.89 4.20
N ALA A 638 5.12 -14.46 3.18
CA ALA A 638 4.74 -13.31 2.36
C ALA A 638 3.55 -13.64 1.44
N MET A 639 3.45 -14.86 0.90
CA MET A 639 2.25 -15.31 0.17
C MET A 639 1.00 -15.30 1.06
N GLY A 640 1.13 -15.67 2.33
CA GLY A 640 0.07 -15.55 3.34
C GLY A 640 -0.36 -14.09 3.57
N ALA A 641 0.59 -13.16 3.59
CA ALA A 641 0.30 -11.73 3.64
C ALA A 641 -0.42 -11.24 2.37
N ILE A 642 0.05 -11.65 1.18
CA ILE A 642 -0.60 -11.36 -0.11
C ILE A 642 -2.06 -11.85 -0.11
N LYS A 643 -2.31 -13.10 0.31
CA LYS A 643 -3.66 -13.67 0.41
C LYS A 643 -4.59 -12.80 1.28
N ARG A 644 -4.06 -12.29 2.38
CA ARG A 644 -4.83 -11.46 3.30
C ARG A 644 -5.12 -10.08 2.74
N GLU A 645 -4.11 -9.41 2.16
CA GLU A 645 -4.28 -8.04 1.65
C GLU A 645 -5.09 -8.00 0.34
N MET A 646 -5.02 -9.06 -0.47
CA MET A 646 -5.87 -9.24 -1.65
C MET A 646 -7.33 -9.58 -1.30
N ASN A 647 -7.57 -10.21 -0.16
CA ASN A 647 -8.88 -10.68 0.33
C ASN A 647 -9.76 -11.37 -0.74
N ASN A 648 -9.13 -11.97 -1.75
CA ASN A 648 -9.77 -12.63 -2.88
C ASN A 648 -8.84 -13.69 -3.46
N ALA A 649 -9.33 -14.94 -3.53
CA ALA A 649 -8.51 -16.07 -4.01
C ALA A 649 -8.05 -15.90 -5.46
N ARG A 650 -8.90 -15.35 -6.35
CA ARG A 650 -8.55 -15.12 -7.77
C ARG A 650 -7.42 -14.10 -7.90
N TRP A 651 -7.48 -12.99 -7.14
CA TRP A 651 -6.44 -11.98 -7.14
C TRP A 651 -5.14 -12.49 -6.50
N THR A 652 -5.24 -13.31 -5.45
CA THR A 652 -4.08 -13.95 -4.82
C THR A 652 -3.35 -14.86 -5.80
N LEU A 653 -4.08 -15.78 -6.44
CA LEU A 653 -3.51 -16.68 -7.45
C LEU A 653 -2.98 -15.89 -8.66
N GLY A 654 -3.70 -14.85 -9.09
CA GLY A 654 -3.27 -13.96 -10.16
C GLY A 654 -1.96 -13.24 -9.83
N ALA A 655 -1.79 -12.77 -8.59
CA ALA A 655 -0.57 -12.11 -8.14
C ALA A 655 0.64 -13.09 -8.12
N ILE A 656 0.45 -14.28 -7.54
CA ILE A 656 1.49 -15.32 -7.48
C ILE A 656 1.85 -15.79 -8.90
N GLY A 657 0.84 -16.05 -9.73
CA GLY A 657 1.04 -16.46 -11.13
C GLY A 657 1.76 -15.38 -11.96
N TYR A 658 1.41 -14.11 -11.74
CA TYR A 658 2.09 -12.98 -12.38
C TYR A 658 3.57 -12.92 -11.99
N MET A 659 3.90 -13.01 -10.69
CA MET A 659 5.28 -12.97 -10.22
C MET A 659 6.10 -14.14 -10.79
N CYS A 660 5.57 -15.38 -10.74
CA CYS A 660 6.25 -16.55 -11.30
C CYS A 660 6.41 -16.45 -12.83
N GLY A 661 5.36 -16.01 -13.54
CA GLY A 661 5.41 -15.85 -15.00
C GLY A 661 6.38 -14.76 -15.43
N PHE A 662 6.39 -13.62 -14.72
CA PHE A 662 7.32 -12.53 -15.00
C PHE A 662 8.77 -12.96 -14.73
N ALA A 663 9.03 -13.63 -13.60
CA ALA A 663 10.35 -14.19 -13.27
C ALA A 663 10.83 -15.17 -14.34
N TYR A 664 9.93 -16.07 -14.80
CA TYR A 664 10.24 -17.03 -15.84
C TYR A 664 10.64 -16.36 -17.17
N VAL A 665 9.86 -15.37 -17.59
CA VAL A 665 10.13 -14.62 -18.83
C VAL A 665 11.47 -13.89 -18.76
N VAL A 666 11.74 -13.20 -17.65
CA VAL A 666 13.01 -12.45 -17.49
C VAL A 666 14.20 -13.41 -17.45
N SER A 667 14.14 -14.50 -16.70
CA SER A 667 15.20 -15.51 -16.62
C SER A 667 15.43 -16.20 -17.97
N LEU A 668 14.36 -16.51 -18.71
CA LEU A 668 14.44 -17.08 -20.05
C LEU A 668 15.18 -16.14 -21.01
N ILE A 669 14.84 -14.85 -20.99
CA ILE A 669 15.50 -13.84 -21.83
C ILE A 669 16.98 -13.77 -21.47
N VAL A 670 17.31 -13.68 -20.18
CA VAL A 670 18.70 -13.57 -19.71
C VAL A 670 19.51 -14.80 -20.10
N TYR A 671 19.00 -16.01 -19.85
CA TYR A 671 19.74 -17.22 -20.16
C TYR A 671 19.89 -17.47 -21.66
N GLN A 672 18.80 -17.44 -22.40
CA GLN A 672 18.81 -17.81 -23.82
C GLN A 672 19.50 -16.76 -24.69
N LEU A 673 19.21 -15.48 -24.48
CA LEU A 673 19.86 -14.42 -25.27
C LEU A 673 21.28 -14.11 -24.77
N GLY A 674 21.50 -14.16 -23.45
CA GLY A 674 22.84 -14.06 -22.88
C GLY A 674 23.74 -15.21 -23.36
N GLY A 675 23.23 -16.45 -23.34
CA GLY A 675 23.94 -17.64 -23.79
C GLY A 675 24.24 -17.65 -25.29
N LEU A 676 23.37 -17.05 -26.11
CA LEU A 676 23.65 -16.86 -27.53
C LEU A 676 24.83 -15.88 -27.75
N ILE A 677 24.94 -14.85 -26.92
CA ILE A 677 26.03 -13.86 -26.98
C ILE A 677 27.34 -14.46 -26.46
N THR A 678 27.31 -15.22 -25.38
CA THR A 678 28.48 -15.86 -24.77
C THR A 678 28.92 -17.13 -25.49
N GLY A 679 28.07 -17.68 -26.38
CA GLY A 679 28.31 -18.94 -27.07
C GLY A 679 27.97 -20.20 -26.26
N GLU A 680 27.39 -20.07 -25.05
CA GLU A 680 26.98 -21.20 -24.21
C GLU A 680 25.71 -21.90 -24.73
N VAL A 681 24.84 -21.15 -25.42
CA VAL A 681 23.58 -21.66 -25.96
C VAL A 681 23.58 -21.56 -27.48
N SER A 682 23.23 -22.65 -28.14
CA SER A 682 23.06 -22.67 -29.60
C SER A 682 21.68 -22.11 -29.98
N PHE A 683 21.59 -21.55 -31.19
CA PHE A 683 20.29 -21.06 -31.72
C PHE A 683 19.28 -22.22 -31.84
N GLY A 684 18.14 -22.07 -31.19
CA GLY A 684 17.11 -23.10 -31.12
C GLY A 684 15.73 -22.55 -30.72
N ILE A 685 14.81 -23.45 -30.39
CA ILE A 685 13.44 -23.10 -29.99
C ILE A 685 13.44 -22.18 -28.76
N GLY A 686 14.32 -22.39 -27.78
CA GLY A 686 14.46 -21.58 -26.58
C GLY A 686 14.85 -20.14 -26.90
N THR A 687 15.83 -19.93 -27.81
CA THR A 687 16.25 -18.58 -28.22
C THR A 687 15.17 -17.84 -28.99
N ILE A 688 14.39 -18.55 -29.82
CA ILE A 688 13.24 -17.98 -30.55
C ILE A 688 12.16 -17.56 -29.52
N ALA A 689 11.88 -18.42 -28.55
CA ALA A 689 10.90 -18.12 -27.49
C ALA A 689 11.34 -16.91 -26.65
N ALA A 690 12.62 -16.81 -26.29
CA ALA A 690 13.19 -15.68 -25.56
C ALA A 690 13.13 -14.37 -26.36
N ALA A 691 13.44 -14.41 -27.64
CA ALA A 691 13.32 -13.26 -28.54
C ALA A 691 11.87 -12.81 -28.69
N ALA A 692 10.94 -13.75 -28.87
CA ALA A 692 9.50 -13.45 -28.92
C ALA A 692 9.00 -12.86 -27.59
N ALA A 693 9.46 -13.37 -26.44
CA ALA A 693 9.14 -12.86 -25.12
C ALA A 693 9.67 -11.43 -24.91
N LEU A 694 10.91 -11.14 -25.35
CA LEU A 694 11.48 -9.80 -25.31
C LEU A 694 10.68 -8.82 -26.17
N VAL A 695 10.37 -9.20 -27.41
CA VAL A 695 9.52 -8.39 -28.32
C VAL A 695 8.15 -8.17 -27.70
N GLY A 696 7.57 -9.21 -27.08
CA GLY A 696 6.30 -9.11 -26.36
C GLY A 696 6.35 -8.13 -25.18
N LEU A 697 7.40 -8.17 -24.35
CA LEU A 697 7.61 -7.21 -23.27
C LEU A 697 7.76 -5.78 -23.80
N VAL A 698 8.58 -5.57 -24.83
CA VAL A 698 8.76 -4.26 -25.46
C VAL A 698 7.44 -3.76 -26.06
N TYR A 699 6.68 -4.62 -26.71
CA TYR A 699 5.35 -4.28 -27.22
C TYR A 699 4.40 -3.86 -26.09
N LEU A 700 4.36 -4.60 -24.97
CA LEU A 700 3.53 -4.26 -23.81
C LEU A 700 3.94 -2.91 -23.19
N LEU A 701 5.23 -2.57 -23.23
CA LEU A 701 5.75 -1.29 -22.73
C LEU A 701 5.43 -0.13 -23.68
N VAL A 702 5.51 -0.32 -24.99
CA VAL A 702 5.36 0.76 -25.98
C VAL A 702 3.91 0.94 -26.42
N ARG A 703 3.07 -0.11 -26.38
CA ARG A 703 1.66 -0.01 -26.80
C ARG A 703 0.96 1.13 -26.07
N ARG A 704 0.13 1.90 -26.78
CA ARG A 704 -0.72 2.93 -26.18
C ARG A 704 -1.73 2.30 -25.19
N ASN A 705 -2.00 3.01 -24.11
CA ASN A 705 -3.03 2.60 -23.17
C ASN A 705 -4.41 2.77 -23.84
N LYS A 706 -5.11 1.67 -24.09
CA LYS A 706 -6.46 1.70 -24.70
C LYS A 706 -7.54 2.19 -23.73
N TYR A 707 -7.21 2.27 -22.45
CA TYR A 707 -8.12 2.63 -21.36
C TYR A 707 -7.79 4.01 -20.77
N ASP A 708 -6.96 4.82 -21.44
CA ASP A 708 -6.63 6.18 -21.06
C ASP A 708 -7.71 7.10 -21.65
N GLU A 709 -8.71 7.42 -20.85
CA GLU A 709 -9.92 8.15 -21.27
C GLU A 709 -9.62 9.55 -21.80
N ASN A 710 -8.55 10.19 -21.31
CA ASN A 710 -8.10 11.50 -21.80
C ASN A 710 -7.60 11.48 -23.25
N THR A 711 -7.14 10.35 -23.79
CA THR A 711 -6.73 10.23 -25.20
C THR A 711 -7.88 9.89 -26.14
N LEU A 712 -8.96 9.30 -25.64
CA LEU A 712 -10.14 8.98 -26.45
C LEU A 712 -11.02 10.20 -26.72
N SER A 713 -11.06 11.17 -25.79
CA SER A 713 -11.84 12.40 -25.98
C SER A 713 -11.26 13.29 -27.09
N ILE A 714 -9.93 13.46 -27.14
CA ILE A 714 -9.26 14.31 -28.12
C ILE A 714 -9.27 13.68 -29.52
N SER A 715 -9.08 12.36 -29.64
CA SER A 715 -9.09 11.68 -30.94
C SER A 715 -10.49 11.45 -31.49
N ALA A 716 -11.50 11.27 -30.64
CA ALA A 716 -12.89 11.15 -31.07
C ALA A 716 -13.46 12.49 -31.52
N VAL A 717 -13.10 13.61 -30.89
CA VAL A 717 -13.47 14.95 -31.30
C VAL A 717 -12.77 15.33 -32.61
N ALA A 718 -11.50 14.98 -32.79
CA ALA A 718 -10.78 15.21 -34.06
C ALA A 718 -11.26 14.32 -35.22
N ALA A 719 -11.86 13.15 -34.95
CA ALA A 719 -12.48 12.30 -35.98
C ALA A 719 -13.91 12.69 -36.32
N ALA A 720 -14.64 13.30 -35.40
CA ALA A 720 -15.99 13.83 -35.66
C ALA A 720 -15.99 15.25 -36.31
N ALA A 721 -14.84 15.93 -36.26
CA ALA A 721 -14.65 17.24 -36.90
C ALA A 721 -14.10 17.15 -38.35
N LYS A 722 -13.88 15.95 -38.89
CA LYS A 722 -13.62 15.63 -40.28
C LYS A 722 -14.84 14.92 -40.90
#